data_6556d559fc894fe559c56a5167f6c3cb
#
_entry.id   6556d559fc894fe559c56a5167f6c3cb
#
_cell.length_a   1.000
_cell.length_b   1.000
_cell.length_c   1.000
_cell.angle_alpha   90.00
_cell.angle_beta   90.00
_cell.angle_gamma   90.00
#
_symmetry.space_group_name_H-M   'P 1'
#
loop_
_entity.id
_entity.type
_entity.pdbx_description
1 polymer ?
#
loop_
_entity_poly.entity_id
_entity_poly.type
_entity_poly.pdbx_seq_one_letter_code
_entity_poly.pdbx_strand_id
1 'polypeptide(L)'
;MKKYFYLLLLLPLPFFAASCGGAKAPHDTEKTRANRLRPPAEVQTQPAAESATTAKIKNILLNNSVFWSRLGWPYNPPVADENGKTRMMLSDDSPEKKFHGDFDRAGIKIHSTILFSGWIAPGKYDYRATDKALDDLFASVGKDSMYIPRIKLDPPPSWCAENPEDTTVYYPGGLSKEEISELACTPAHDWFGMELQNGYTTDKKVRGKPDPRPNVRGLIGMQSFSSEKWLLDAGEALRRLIRHIENGKYGKNVIAYHIAYGQCGETSFWRGWEKNDYRFGDYGINNLRAFYDWGIKKYGSREALAKAWGQPDISRDNVKLPTPMKRELHWNSHADFFRAAPDNLSSIDYEKFCGEMNARAIEYFSKIVKEESGKAAGAFYGYYLFVPRAAYNGHLEFDKLLDSPYVDFLASPKGYRNVKPGGPGMEQTPSMSINRKKIFIDELDVRTHLSCWPDAKDMGGTRTMLWREFSKCMQSGSGFWWMDLHGGWFDSKEVMDEIKKIESAAKDMRAEKRVPTAQVLIVTDTESFHCAKPSLRLHRDLVVDTIARIRMAGAPADHYRLSDLKSIDLSGYKAVLFINCFRVTDSDWEEISRKMSPNTSLIWHYAPAVWGNAYAPSRAESITGFKLAERPISDTETAVFSDPSKGSIKADFSKKFDNKYPERPYPLFGAVGGGEGFEPIAKYADSTAALAKTRHGKFTSYFVSLPLLDSESYRRIFDAAGVESPAPANCAVYADSRFCAIFPSEPARFKLPLKGEFVDAVSGKTVRGSEEIYIPGKGALLLRQKK
;
A
#
# COMPACT_ATOMS: atom_id res chain seq x y z
N MET A 1 -22.41 -40.49 -32.19
CA MET A 1 -22.79 -40.35 -33.61
C MET A 1 -22.98 -38.92 -33.98
N LYS A 2 -22.42 -38.59 -35.12
CA LYS A 2 -22.39 -37.34 -35.94
C LYS A 2 -21.28 -36.36 -35.62
N LYS A 3 -20.23 -36.51 -36.43
CA LYS A 3 -19.19 -35.54 -36.83
C LYS A 3 -19.81 -34.44 -37.70
N TYR A 4 -19.33 -33.21 -37.57
CA TYR A 4 -19.33 -32.28 -38.69
C TYR A 4 -17.95 -31.61 -38.77
N PHE A 5 -17.29 -31.94 -39.90
CA PHE A 5 -16.19 -31.21 -40.53
C PHE A 5 -16.72 -29.95 -41.19
N TYR A 6 -16.00 -28.83 -41.11
CA TYR A 6 -16.09 -27.77 -42.08
C TYR A 6 -14.72 -27.33 -42.59
N LEU A 7 -14.68 -27.36 -43.91
CA LEU A 7 -13.59 -27.18 -44.85
C LEU A 7 -13.20 -25.70 -44.98
N LEU A 8 -11.88 -25.43 -45.05
CA LEU A 8 -11.32 -24.16 -45.50
C LEU A 8 -11.64 -23.91 -46.98
N LEU A 9 -12.07 -22.68 -47.29
CA LEU A 9 -12.02 -22.13 -48.64
C LEU A 9 -11.25 -20.79 -48.60
N LEU A 10 -10.09 -20.84 -49.24
CA LEU A 10 -9.27 -19.69 -49.62
C LEU A 10 -9.83 -19.12 -50.93
N LEU A 11 -10.10 -17.82 -50.95
CA LEU A 11 -10.22 -17.05 -52.17
C LEU A 11 -9.43 -15.72 -52.05
N PRO A 12 -8.70 -15.31 -53.11
CA PRO A 12 -7.89 -14.13 -53.12
C PRO A 12 -8.70 -12.88 -53.54
N LEU A 13 -8.45 -11.74 -52.94
CA LEU A 13 -8.96 -10.45 -53.37
C LEU A 13 -7.86 -9.67 -54.12
N PRO A 14 -8.22 -8.89 -55.13
CA PRO A 14 -7.28 -8.25 -56.03
C PRO A 14 -6.80 -6.88 -55.51
N PHE A 15 -5.56 -6.58 -55.87
CA PHE A 15 -4.95 -5.27 -55.73
C PHE A 15 -5.66 -4.22 -56.58
N PHE A 16 -6.03 -3.07 -55.97
CA PHE A 16 -6.22 -1.84 -56.69
C PHE A 16 -5.19 -0.80 -56.19
N ALA A 17 -4.30 -0.42 -57.10
CA ALA A 17 -3.42 0.68 -56.92
C ALA A 17 -4.14 1.97 -57.36
N ALA A 18 -4.26 2.94 -56.50
CA ALA A 18 -4.58 4.31 -56.88
C ALA A 18 -3.45 5.24 -56.38
N SER A 19 -2.73 5.78 -57.35
CA SER A 19 -1.75 6.83 -57.14
C SER A 19 -2.44 8.15 -56.95
N CYS A 20 -2.13 8.85 -55.87
CA CYS A 20 -2.27 10.33 -55.82
C CYS A 20 -1.08 10.91 -55.07
N GLY A 21 -0.35 11.76 -55.74
CA GLY A 21 0.80 12.47 -55.18
C GLY A 21 0.43 13.46 -54.10
N GLY A 22 1.27 13.63 -53.15
CA GLY A 22 1.10 14.55 -52.06
C GLY A 22 2.43 14.76 -51.33
N ALA A 23 2.68 15.95 -50.94
CA ALA A 23 3.87 16.59 -50.45
C ALA A 23 4.70 15.75 -49.41
N LYS A 24 6.01 15.72 -49.62
CA LYS A 24 7.01 15.17 -48.70
C LYS A 24 7.10 16.04 -47.43
N ALA A 25 6.74 15.45 -46.30
CA ALA A 25 7.18 15.93 -45.00
C ALA A 25 8.68 15.63 -44.82
N PRO A 26 9.43 16.43 -44.06
CA PRO A 26 10.87 16.25 -43.91
C PRO A 26 11.16 14.95 -43.18
N HIS A 27 12.03 14.12 -43.74
CA HIS A 27 12.59 12.94 -43.14
C HIS A 27 13.34 13.31 -41.85
N ASP A 28 12.79 12.93 -40.69
CA ASP A 28 13.54 12.90 -39.44
C ASP A 28 14.57 11.75 -39.52
N THR A 29 15.83 12.09 -39.43
CA THR A 29 16.91 11.12 -39.55
C THR A 29 16.95 10.22 -38.33
N GLU A 30 17.33 8.93 -38.51
CA GLU A 30 17.50 7.96 -37.43
C GLU A 30 18.33 8.49 -36.23
N LYS A 31 19.26 9.39 -36.45
CA LYS A 31 20.02 10.06 -35.37
C LYS A 31 19.17 10.95 -34.49
N THR A 32 18.15 11.58 -35.00
CA THR A 32 17.24 12.45 -34.23
C THR A 32 16.31 11.58 -33.36
N ARG A 33 15.92 10.41 -33.87
CA ARG A 33 15.11 9.42 -33.15
C ARG A 33 15.89 8.77 -32.02
N ALA A 34 17.16 8.40 -32.27
CA ALA A 34 18.07 7.81 -31.27
C ALA A 34 18.42 8.76 -30.12
N ASN A 35 18.47 10.07 -30.36
CA ASN A 35 18.70 11.07 -29.30
C ASN A 35 17.46 11.34 -28.44
N ARG A 36 16.25 11.11 -28.94
CA ARG A 36 15.02 11.16 -28.14
C ARG A 36 14.80 9.91 -27.28
N LEU A 37 15.47 8.80 -27.59
CA LEU A 37 15.35 7.51 -26.93
C LEU A 37 16.45 7.22 -25.90
N ARG A 38 17.35 8.15 -25.64
CA ARG A 38 18.29 7.98 -24.53
C ARG A 38 17.55 8.28 -23.22
N PRO A 39 17.56 7.33 -22.26
CA PRO A 39 17.14 7.64 -20.91
C PRO A 39 18.00 8.82 -20.43
N PRO A 40 17.44 9.78 -19.70
CA PRO A 40 18.22 10.83 -19.09
C PRO A 40 19.36 10.18 -18.32
N ALA A 41 20.59 10.59 -18.62
CA ALA A 41 21.75 10.16 -17.83
C ALA A 41 21.41 10.42 -16.36
N GLU A 42 21.74 9.48 -15.47
CA GLU A 42 21.67 9.71 -14.03
C GLU A 42 22.55 10.93 -13.70
N VAL A 43 21.96 12.08 -13.73
CA VAL A 43 22.59 13.28 -13.19
C VAL A 43 22.49 13.11 -11.68
N GLN A 44 23.61 12.86 -11.02
CA GLN A 44 23.73 13.09 -9.59
C GLN A 44 23.55 14.59 -9.36
N THR A 45 22.30 15.03 -9.34
CA THR A 45 21.95 16.36 -8.90
C THR A 45 21.83 16.34 -7.38
N GLN A 46 22.59 17.17 -6.71
CA GLN A 46 22.25 17.61 -5.36
C GLN A 46 20.76 17.98 -5.38
N PRO A 47 20.00 17.59 -4.33
CA PRO A 47 18.56 17.88 -4.28
C PRO A 47 18.39 19.39 -4.53
N ALA A 48 17.71 19.70 -5.62
CA ALA A 48 17.34 21.08 -5.92
C ALA A 48 16.50 21.59 -4.74
N ALA A 49 16.79 22.79 -4.25
CA ALA A 49 16.03 23.42 -3.20
C ALA A 49 14.54 23.39 -3.57
N GLU A 50 13.69 22.99 -2.64
CA GLU A 50 12.24 22.92 -2.84
C GLU A 50 11.72 24.27 -3.32
N SER A 51 10.94 24.30 -4.40
CA SER A 51 10.38 25.55 -4.90
C SER A 51 9.39 26.13 -3.87
N ALA A 52 9.32 27.47 -3.78
CA ALA A 52 8.38 28.16 -2.91
C ALA A 52 6.92 27.71 -3.16
N THR A 53 6.58 27.41 -4.41
CA THR A 53 5.27 26.90 -4.81
C THR A 53 5.01 25.52 -4.22
N THR A 54 5.97 24.60 -4.31
CA THR A 54 5.87 23.27 -3.75
C THR A 54 5.72 23.32 -2.22
N ALA A 55 6.52 24.13 -1.54
CA ALA A 55 6.43 24.30 -0.09
C ALA A 55 5.06 24.86 0.33
N LYS A 56 4.52 25.82 -0.42
CA LYS A 56 3.16 26.35 -0.19
C LYS A 56 2.10 25.27 -0.34
N ILE A 57 2.16 24.45 -1.39
CA ILE A 57 1.19 23.38 -1.64
C ILE A 57 1.29 22.30 -0.57
N LYS A 58 2.50 21.92 -0.17
CA LYS A 58 2.69 21.00 0.95
C LYS A 58 2.04 21.51 2.23
N ASN A 59 2.24 22.78 2.55
CA ASN A 59 1.59 23.40 3.69
C ASN A 59 0.06 23.37 3.60
N ILE A 60 -0.51 23.60 2.41
CA ILE A 60 -1.95 23.48 2.19
C ILE A 60 -2.42 22.05 2.45
N LEU A 61 -1.76 21.03 1.90
CA LEU A 61 -2.16 19.61 2.04
C LEU A 61 -2.05 19.10 3.48
N LEU A 62 -1.07 19.57 4.25
CA LEU A 62 -0.92 19.19 5.65
C LEU A 62 -1.92 19.90 6.57
N ASN A 63 -2.36 21.11 6.22
CA ASN A 63 -3.22 21.93 7.04
C ASN A 63 -4.70 21.87 6.69
N ASN A 64 -5.09 21.12 5.67
CA ASN A 64 -6.47 20.96 5.23
C ASN A 64 -6.80 19.49 4.99
N SER A 65 -8.03 19.13 5.29
CA SER A 65 -8.56 17.83 4.89
C SER A 65 -9.05 17.88 3.44
N VAL A 66 -9.10 16.72 2.80
CA VAL A 66 -9.56 16.55 1.43
C VAL A 66 -10.80 15.68 1.42
N PHE A 67 -11.74 15.92 0.53
CA PHE A 67 -12.78 14.97 0.20
C PHE A 67 -12.52 14.38 -1.18
N TRP A 68 -12.47 13.05 -1.23
CA TRP A 68 -12.30 12.29 -2.45
C TRP A 68 -13.53 11.44 -2.74
N SER A 69 -14.01 11.51 -3.97
CA SER A 69 -15.04 10.59 -4.46
C SER A 69 -14.64 10.00 -5.80
N ARG A 70 -15.34 8.96 -6.20
CA ARG A 70 -15.24 8.43 -7.55
C ARG A 70 -16.09 9.18 -8.57
N LEU A 71 -16.43 10.41 -8.32
CA LEU A 71 -17.02 11.27 -9.35
C LEU A 71 -16.11 11.22 -10.58
N GLY A 72 -16.69 10.99 -11.76
CA GLY A 72 -15.89 10.66 -12.93
C GLY A 72 -15.69 9.16 -13.14
N TRP A 73 -15.98 8.34 -12.17
CA TRP A 73 -16.11 6.89 -12.33
C TRP A 73 -17.55 6.54 -12.73
N PRO A 74 -17.82 5.92 -13.78
CA PRO A 74 -17.04 5.16 -14.75
C PRO A 74 -16.74 5.94 -16.02
N TYR A 75 -16.29 7.17 -15.94
CA TYR A 75 -15.91 8.02 -17.07
C TYR A 75 -14.61 7.54 -17.70
N ASN A 76 -14.49 6.28 -17.88
CA ASN A 76 -13.58 5.74 -18.85
C ASN A 76 -13.95 6.27 -20.24
N PRO A 77 -13.02 6.27 -21.18
CA PRO A 77 -13.13 7.01 -22.41
C PRO A 77 -14.53 6.92 -23.03
N PRO A 78 -15.01 7.96 -23.65
CA PRO A 78 -16.30 7.94 -24.29
C PRO A 78 -16.38 6.70 -25.17
N VAL A 79 -17.25 5.77 -24.83
CA VAL A 79 -17.46 4.55 -25.62
C VAL A 79 -18.30 4.94 -26.81
N ALA A 80 -17.78 4.75 -28.02
CA ALA A 80 -18.60 4.88 -29.22
C ALA A 80 -19.63 3.72 -29.20
N ASP A 81 -20.91 4.05 -29.39
CA ASP A 81 -21.93 3.06 -29.66
C ASP A 81 -21.74 2.44 -31.05
N GLU A 82 -22.55 1.45 -31.38
CA GLU A 82 -22.54 0.74 -32.68
C GLU A 82 -22.66 1.67 -33.90
N ASN A 83 -23.12 2.91 -33.69
CA ASN A 83 -23.25 3.93 -34.73
C ASN A 83 -22.11 4.97 -34.68
N GLY A 84 -21.05 4.73 -33.87
CA GLY A 84 -19.92 5.64 -33.72
C GLY A 84 -20.26 6.87 -32.89
N LYS A 85 -21.44 6.97 -32.27
CA LYS A 85 -21.82 8.08 -31.41
C LYS A 85 -21.22 7.87 -30.03
N THR A 86 -20.39 8.78 -29.63
CA THR A 86 -19.75 8.77 -28.30
C THR A 86 -20.78 8.97 -27.20
N ARG A 87 -21.04 7.96 -26.41
CA ARG A 87 -21.82 8.08 -25.19
C ARG A 87 -20.91 8.54 -24.05
N MET A 88 -21.16 9.72 -23.56
CA MET A 88 -20.65 10.13 -22.26
C MET A 88 -21.51 9.46 -21.18
N MET A 89 -20.87 8.69 -20.30
CA MET A 89 -21.57 7.95 -19.25
C MET A 89 -21.84 8.80 -18.00
N LEU A 90 -21.94 10.12 -18.16
CA LEU A 90 -22.36 11.04 -17.13
C LEU A 90 -23.89 11.04 -17.05
N SER A 91 -24.44 10.51 -15.99
CA SER A 91 -25.82 10.87 -15.65
C SER A 91 -25.81 12.27 -15.02
N ASP A 92 -26.74 13.12 -15.44
CA ASP A 92 -26.90 14.46 -14.84
C ASP A 92 -27.28 14.39 -13.37
N ASP A 93 -27.73 13.21 -12.89
CA ASP A 93 -28.19 12.91 -11.53
C ASP A 93 -27.14 12.19 -10.67
N SER A 94 -25.84 12.39 -10.90
CA SER A 94 -24.82 11.77 -10.06
C SER A 94 -24.91 12.27 -8.61
N PRO A 95 -25.18 11.40 -7.62
CA PRO A 95 -25.28 11.81 -6.22
C PRO A 95 -23.95 12.35 -5.67
N GLU A 96 -22.84 12.05 -6.29
CA GLU A 96 -21.51 12.49 -5.86
C GLU A 96 -21.35 14.00 -5.90
N LYS A 97 -22.08 14.71 -6.79
CA LYS A 97 -22.11 16.18 -6.82
C LYS A 97 -22.64 16.75 -5.50
N LYS A 98 -23.72 16.18 -4.98
CA LYS A 98 -24.26 16.56 -3.67
C LYS A 98 -23.23 16.39 -2.56
N PHE A 99 -22.50 15.26 -2.55
CA PHE A 99 -21.53 14.98 -1.49
C PHE A 99 -20.35 15.94 -1.50
N HIS A 100 -19.82 16.31 -2.68
CA HIS A 100 -18.83 17.37 -2.75
C HIS A 100 -19.33 18.68 -2.15
N GLY A 101 -20.55 19.08 -2.44
CA GLY A 101 -21.20 20.26 -1.84
C GLY A 101 -21.39 20.14 -0.34
N ASP A 102 -21.74 18.96 0.20
CA ASP A 102 -21.92 18.74 1.62
C ASP A 102 -20.59 18.88 2.38
N PHE A 103 -19.52 18.29 1.85
CA PHE A 103 -18.18 18.42 2.41
C PHE A 103 -17.64 19.86 2.32
N ASP A 104 -17.89 20.56 1.21
CA ASP A 104 -17.53 21.97 1.06
C ASP A 104 -18.22 22.85 2.12
N ARG A 105 -19.52 22.62 2.37
CA ARG A 105 -20.30 23.28 3.45
C ARG A 105 -19.82 22.88 4.85
N ALA A 106 -19.21 21.71 4.99
CA ALA A 106 -18.60 21.31 6.26
C ALA A 106 -17.22 21.94 6.51
N GLY A 107 -16.70 22.71 5.55
CA GLY A 107 -15.42 23.41 5.66
C GLY A 107 -14.26 22.73 4.93
N ILE A 108 -14.49 21.60 4.28
CA ILE A 108 -13.46 20.90 3.50
C ILE A 108 -13.43 21.50 2.10
N LYS A 109 -12.38 22.28 1.84
CA LYS A 109 -12.27 23.08 0.62
C LYS A 109 -11.38 22.46 -0.45
N ILE A 110 -10.80 21.27 -0.20
CA ILE A 110 -10.02 20.54 -1.18
C ILE A 110 -10.80 19.32 -1.62
N HIS A 111 -11.00 19.19 -2.91
CA HIS A 111 -11.74 18.09 -3.52
C HIS A 111 -10.85 17.29 -4.46
N SER A 112 -11.08 16.00 -4.57
CA SER A 112 -10.36 15.11 -5.48
C SER A 112 -11.32 14.13 -6.14
N THR A 113 -11.12 13.90 -7.42
CA THR A 113 -11.91 12.92 -8.21
C THR A 113 -11.01 12.23 -9.22
N ILE A 114 -11.45 11.09 -9.75
CA ILE A 114 -10.82 10.51 -10.92
C ILE A 114 -11.11 11.40 -12.12
N LEU A 115 -10.08 11.77 -12.87
CA LEU A 115 -10.21 12.54 -14.08
C LEU A 115 -9.61 11.76 -15.26
N PHE A 116 -10.36 11.70 -16.35
CA PHE A 116 -9.92 11.07 -17.58
C PHE A 116 -8.85 11.92 -18.25
N SER A 117 -7.80 11.25 -18.79
CA SER A 117 -6.68 11.95 -19.45
C SER A 117 -7.03 12.59 -20.79
N GLY A 118 -8.20 12.31 -21.33
CA GLY A 118 -8.59 12.72 -22.68
C GLY A 118 -7.97 11.87 -23.80
N TRP A 119 -7.13 10.91 -23.48
CA TRP A 119 -6.47 10.05 -24.46
C TRP A 119 -7.41 8.95 -24.96
N ILE A 120 -8.01 9.12 -26.15
CA ILE A 120 -9.06 8.25 -26.70
C ILE A 120 -8.53 7.21 -27.70
N ALA A 121 -7.40 7.46 -28.35
CA ALA A 121 -6.74 6.56 -29.28
C ALA A 121 -5.30 7.05 -29.52
N PRO A 122 -4.41 6.25 -30.15
CA PRO A 122 -3.07 6.70 -30.49
C PRO A 122 -3.07 8.06 -31.19
N GLY A 123 -2.42 9.05 -30.59
CA GLY A 123 -2.35 10.42 -31.09
C GLY A 123 -3.66 11.22 -31.09
N LYS A 124 -4.76 10.70 -30.53
CA LYS A 124 -6.07 11.37 -30.50
C LYS A 124 -6.52 11.69 -29.09
N TYR A 125 -7.00 12.91 -28.90
CA TYR A 125 -7.38 13.45 -27.59
C TYR A 125 -8.77 14.10 -27.65
N ASP A 126 -9.56 13.92 -26.59
CA ASP A 126 -10.89 14.52 -26.45
C ASP A 126 -11.12 14.88 -24.97
N TYR A 127 -11.31 16.15 -24.67
CA TYR A 127 -11.44 16.67 -23.31
C TYR A 127 -12.88 16.97 -22.89
N ARG A 128 -13.88 16.72 -23.75
CA ARG A 128 -15.29 17.01 -23.42
C ARG A 128 -15.76 16.34 -22.12
N ALA A 129 -15.34 15.09 -21.87
CA ALA A 129 -15.65 14.39 -20.63
C ALA A 129 -14.93 15.00 -19.42
N THR A 130 -13.67 15.42 -19.62
CA THR A 130 -12.86 16.11 -18.62
C THR A 130 -13.47 17.46 -18.26
N ASP A 131 -13.82 18.27 -19.26
CA ASP A 131 -14.44 19.58 -19.06
C ASP A 131 -15.77 19.48 -18.32
N LYS A 132 -16.63 18.50 -18.72
CA LYS A 132 -17.88 18.26 -18.02
C LYS A 132 -17.67 17.85 -16.57
N ALA A 133 -16.73 16.96 -16.27
CA ALA A 133 -16.44 16.55 -14.91
C ALA A 133 -15.99 17.74 -14.04
N LEU A 134 -15.18 18.63 -14.60
CA LEU A 134 -14.75 19.86 -13.92
C LEU A 134 -15.92 20.83 -13.73
N ASP A 135 -16.75 21.05 -14.74
CA ASP A 135 -17.95 21.89 -14.63
C ASP A 135 -18.91 21.36 -13.58
N ASP A 136 -19.16 20.05 -13.54
CA ASP A 136 -20.03 19.40 -12.57
C ASP A 136 -19.50 19.54 -11.14
N LEU A 137 -18.21 19.34 -10.92
CA LEU A 137 -17.58 19.53 -9.63
C LEU A 137 -17.72 20.98 -9.16
N PHE A 138 -17.27 21.94 -9.98
CA PHE A 138 -17.24 23.34 -9.59
C PHE A 138 -18.61 24.02 -9.57
N ALA A 139 -19.65 23.40 -10.14
CA ALA A 139 -21.04 23.79 -9.91
C ALA A 139 -21.54 23.38 -8.53
N SER A 140 -20.91 22.40 -7.87
CA SER A 140 -21.33 21.82 -6.60
C SER A 140 -20.62 22.39 -5.38
N VAL A 141 -19.47 23.03 -5.58
CA VAL A 141 -18.60 23.55 -4.50
C VAL A 141 -18.41 25.05 -4.59
N GLY A 142 -17.83 25.66 -3.55
CA GLY A 142 -17.54 27.08 -3.51
C GLY A 142 -16.50 27.53 -4.54
N LYS A 143 -16.54 28.80 -4.92
CA LYS A 143 -15.58 29.38 -5.89
C LYS A 143 -14.12 29.37 -5.40
N ASP A 144 -13.93 29.33 -4.09
CA ASP A 144 -12.66 29.27 -3.39
C ASP A 144 -12.13 27.84 -3.18
N SER A 145 -12.90 26.84 -3.61
CA SER A 145 -12.54 25.44 -3.46
C SER A 145 -11.38 25.08 -4.38
N MET A 146 -10.52 24.20 -3.89
CA MET A 146 -9.30 23.71 -4.53
C MET A 146 -9.49 22.29 -5.03
N TYR A 147 -8.69 21.86 -6.00
CA TYR A 147 -8.86 20.59 -6.64
C TYR A 147 -7.54 19.83 -6.83
N ILE A 148 -7.60 18.53 -6.64
CA ILE A 148 -6.52 17.58 -6.93
C ILE A 148 -7.06 16.51 -7.89
N PRO A 149 -6.93 16.65 -9.20
CA PRO A 149 -7.34 15.63 -10.15
C PRO A 149 -6.48 14.37 -9.99
N ARG A 150 -7.13 13.21 -9.93
CA ARG A 150 -6.47 11.91 -10.02
C ARG A 150 -6.51 11.48 -11.48
N ILE A 151 -5.39 11.69 -12.19
CA ILE A 151 -5.30 11.51 -13.64
C ILE A 151 -5.02 10.05 -13.97
N LYS A 152 -5.94 9.42 -14.71
CA LYS A 152 -5.77 8.04 -15.17
C LYS A 152 -4.98 8.00 -16.47
N LEU A 153 -3.83 7.30 -16.45
CA LEU A 153 -2.84 7.23 -17.55
C LEU A 153 -2.75 5.86 -18.21
N ASP A 154 -3.70 4.99 -17.94
CA ASP A 154 -3.81 3.72 -18.67
C ASP A 154 -4.16 4.01 -20.14
N PRO A 155 -3.54 3.30 -21.09
CA PRO A 155 -3.77 3.54 -22.51
C PRO A 155 -5.16 3.11 -22.95
N PRO A 156 -5.71 3.70 -24.02
CA PRO A 156 -6.95 3.24 -24.62
C PRO A 156 -6.77 1.86 -25.24
N PRO A 157 -7.84 1.04 -25.34
CA PRO A 157 -7.78 -0.32 -25.89
C PRO A 157 -7.18 -0.39 -27.30
N SER A 158 -7.43 0.60 -28.15
CA SER A 158 -6.85 0.67 -29.50
C SER A 158 -5.33 0.79 -29.47
N TRP A 159 -4.76 1.51 -28.46
CA TRP A 159 -3.31 1.57 -28.29
C TRP A 159 -2.73 0.20 -27.95
N CYS A 160 -3.37 -0.54 -27.04
CA CYS A 160 -2.94 -1.89 -26.70
C CYS A 160 -2.98 -2.83 -27.92
N ALA A 161 -4.00 -2.72 -28.74
CA ALA A 161 -4.14 -3.53 -29.95
C ALA A 161 -3.06 -3.19 -31.00
N GLU A 162 -2.66 -1.93 -31.12
CA GLU A 162 -1.61 -1.49 -32.03
C GLU A 162 -0.18 -1.76 -31.50
N ASN A 163 -0.03 -1.99 -30.18
CA ASN A 163 1.27 -2.16 -29.52
C ASN A 163 1.28 -3.40 -28.64
N PRO A 164 1.07 -4.60 -29.18
CA PRO A 164 0.95 -5.82 -28.38
C PRO A 164 2.21 -6.19 -27.60
N GLU A 165 3.41 -5.84 -28.09
CA GLU A 165 4.68 -6.08 -27.40
C GLU A 165 4.88 -5.18 -26.16
N ASP A 166 4.12 -4.09 -26.07
CA ASP A 166 4.14 -3.14 -24.99
C ASP A 166 3.06 -3.38 -23.92
N THR A 167 2.34 -4.49 -24.06
CA THR A 167 1.30 -4.90 -23.10
C THR A 167 1.80 -6.00 -22.15
N THR A 168 1.17 -6.06 -20.98
CA THR A 168 1.43 -7.12 -19.99
C THR A 168 1.02 -8.47 -20.54
N VAL A 169 1.94 -9.43 -20.52
CA VAL A 169 1.68 -10.83 -20.87
C VAL A 169 1.66 -11.67 -19.61
N TYR A 170 0.59 -12.41 -19.41
CA TYR A 170 0.49 -13.34 -18.29
C TYR A 170 1.18 -14.66 -18.59
N TYR A 171 1.60 -15.36 -17.53
CA TYR A 171 2.31 -16.63 -17.63
C TYR A 171 1.56 -17.59 -18.57
N PRO A 172 2.22 -18.16 -19.59
CA PRO A 172 1.59 -18.99 -20.61
C PRO A 172 0.99 -20.25 -20.00
N GLY A 173 -0.27 -20.53 -20.34
CA GLY A 173 -0.96 -21.77 -19.96
C GLY A 173 -1.52 -21.79 -18.52
N GLY A 174 -1.24 -20.80 -17.72
CA GLY A 174 -1.65 -20.80 -16.31
C GLY A 174 -0.97 -21.91 -15.51
N LEU A 175 -1.58 -22.28 -14.38
CA LEU A 175 -1.17 -23.43 -13.58
C LEU A 175 -1.88 -24.69 -14.06
N SER A 176 -1.23 -25.84 -13.91
CA SER A 176 -1.87 -27.15 -14.14
C SER A 176 -3.00 -27.37 -13.11
N LYS A 177 -3.89 -28.32 -13.39
CA LYS A 177 -4.96 -28.68 -12.43
C LYS A 177 -4.39 -29.18 -11.10
N GLU A 178 -3.25 -29.87 -11.17
CA GLU A 178 -2.53 -30.37 -10.02
C GLU A 178 -1.97 -29.21 -9.18
N GLU A 179 -1.31 -28.24 -9.83
CA GLU A 179 -0.82 -27.05 -9.17
C GLU A 179 -1.94 -26.22 -8.55
N ILE A 180 -3.08 -26.08 -9.22
CA ILE A 180 -4.28 -25.42 -8.70
C ILE A 180 -4.81 -26.19 -7.47
N SER A 181 -4.89 -27.53 -7.56
CA SER A 181 -5.38 -28.38 -6.48
C SER A 181 -4.49 -28.29 -5.24
N GLU A 182 -3.18 -28.30 -5.44
CA GLU A 182 -2.21 -28.16 -4.34
C GLU A 182 -2.25 -26.78 -3.66
N LEU A 183 -2.62 -25.75 -4.40
CA LEU A 183 -2.77 -24.41 -3.86
C LEU A 183 -4.10 -24.19 -3.14
N ALA A 184 -4.98 -25.20 -3.21
CA ALA A 184 -6.31 -25.15 -2.63
C ALA A 184 -7.09 -23.89 -3.03
N CYS A 185 -7.04 -23.59 -4.32
CA CYS A 185 -7.54 -22.36 -4.87
C CYS A 185 -9.03 -22.40 -5.12
N THR A 186 -9.70 -21.42 -4.67
CA THR A 186 -11.00 -21.04 -5.21
C THR A 186 -10.79 -20.08 -6.37
N PRO A 187 -11.66 -20.12 -7.39
CA PRO A 187 -11.62 -19.14 -8.44
C PRO A 187 -11.60 -17.73 -7.87
N ALA A 188 -10.77 -16.88 -8.45
CA ALA A 188 -10.68 -15.49 -8.05
C ALA A 188 -12.08 -14.87 -7.99
N HIS A 189 -12.50 -14.45 -6.81
CA HIS A 189 -13.63 -13.58 -6.72
C HIS A 189 -13.21 -12.21 -7.17
N ASP A 190 -13.91 -11.72 -8.19
CA ASP A 190 -13.85 -10.35 -8.67
C ASP A 190 -14.27 -9.40 -7.53
N TRP A 191 -13.28 -8.99 -6.77
CA TRP A 191 -13.43 -8.18 -5.56
C TRP A 191 -13.53 -6.73 -5.96
N PHE A 192 -14.49 -6.20 -6.51
CA PHE A 192 -14.74 -4.82 -6.94
C PHE A 192 -14.98 -4.58 -8.43
N GLY A 193 -15.18 -5.62 -9.25
CA GLY A 193 -15.32 -5.34 -10.66
C GLY A 193 -14.12 -4.55 -11.18
N MET A 194 -12.90 -4.92 -10.78
CA MET A 194 -11.70 -4.14 -11.11
C MET A 194 -11.39 -4.18 -12.59
N GLU A 195 -11.83 -5.22 -13.27
CA GLU A 195 -11.87 -5.25 -14.72
C GLU A 195 -12.78 -4.16 -15.28
N LEU A 196 -13.80 -3.78 -14.54
CA LEU A 196 -14.70 -2.67 -14.89
C LEU A 196 -13.99 -1.32 -14.90
N GLN A 197 -12.94 -1.16 -14.11
CA GLN A 197 -12.19 0.08 -14.03
C GLN A 197 -11.40 0.40 -15.29
N ASN A 198 -11.10 -0.63 -16.06
CA ASN A 198 -10.29 -0.53 -17.25
C ASN A 198 -11.11 -0.64 -18.55
N GLY A 199 -12.44 -0.55 -18.44
CA GLY A 199 -13.32 -0.71 -19.60
C GLY A 199 -13.59 -2.17 -19.97
N TYR A 200 -13.19 -3.13 -19.13
CA TYR A 200 -13.47 -4.56 -19.30
C TYR A 200 -14.70 -4.93 -18.48
N THR A 201 -15.64 -5.61 -19.11
CA THR A 201 -16.81 -6.12 -18.44
C THR A 201 -16.64 -7.58 -18.11
N THR A 202 -16.93 -7.94 -16.87
CA THR A 202 -17.38 -9.30 -16.56
C THR A 202 -18.88 -9.38 -16.81
N ASP A 203 -19.41 -10.58 -17.08
CA ASP A 203 -20.87 -10.81 -17.29
C ASP A 203 -21.71 -10.52 -16.01
N LYS A 204 -21.20 -9.75 -15.09
CA LYS A 204 -21.82 -9.48 -13.81
C LYS A 204 -22.69 -8.22 -13.83
N LYS A 205 -23.74 -8.25 -13.02
CA LYS A 205 -24.62 -7.11 -12.81
C LYS A 205 -23.99 -6.11 -11.86
N VAL A 206 -23.87 -4.88 -12.28
CA VAL A 206 -23.55 -3.76 -11.38
C VAL A 206 -24.85 -3.26 -10.74
N ARG A 207 -24.96 -3.34 -9.42
CA ARG A 207 -26.15 -2.97 -8.64
C ARG A 207 -27.43 -3.67 -9.15
N GLY A 208 -27.33 -4.94 -9.53
CA GLY A 208 -28.47 -5.73 -10.01
C GLY A 208 -28.93 -5.45 -11.44
N LYS A 209 -28.33 -4.50 -12.13
CA LYS A 209 -28.59 -4.21 -13.55
C LYS A 209 -27.48 -4.76 -14.45
N PRO A 210 -27.78 -5.14 -15.68
CA PRO A 210 -26.75 -5.51 -16.64
C PRO A 210 -25.72 -4.39 -16.78
N ASP A 211 -24.43 -4.72 -16.78
CA ASP A 211 -23.39 -3.75 -17.06
C ASP A 211 -23.51 -3.28 -18.52
N PRO A 212 -23.70 -1.99 -18.78
CA PRO A 212 -23.88 -1.49 -20.16
C PRO A 212 -22.58 -1.42 -20.95
N ARG A 213 -21.45 -1.81 -20.37
CA ARG A 213 -20.16 -1.77 -21.07
C ARG A 213 -19.98 -2.97 -21.99
N PRO A 214 -19.28 -2.81 -23.11
CA PRO A 214 -19.06 -3.90 -24.02
C PRO A 214 -18.24 -5.01 -23.34
N ASN A 215 -18.70 -6.24 -23.50
CA ASN A 215 -18.07 -7.45 -23.02
C ASN A 215 -16.78 -7.69 -23.82
N VAL A 216 -15.65 -7.23 -23.32
CA VAL A 216 -14.36 -7.54 -23.92
C VAL A 216 -13.92 -8.90 -23.41
N ARG A 217 -14.36 -9.94 -24.10
CA ARG A 217 -13.85 -11.31 -23.90
C ARG A 217 -12.43 -11.38 -24.43
N GLY A 218 -11.51 -11.49 -23.55
CA GLY A 218 -10.09 -11.64 -23.84
C GLY A 218 -9.29 -10.74 -22.93
N LEU A 219 -8.21 -11.25 -22.42
CA LEU A 219 -7.18 -10.49 -21.78
C LEU A 219 -6.55 -9.58 -22.83
N ILE A 220 -7.18 -8.44 -23.10
CA ILE A 220 -6.45 -7.37 -23.78
C ILE A 220 -5.43 -6.97 -22.75
N GLY A 221 -4.15 -7.20 -23.06
CA GLY A 221 -3.06 -6.83 -22.18
C GLY A 221 -3.19 -5.34 -21.88
N MET A 222 -3.10 -4.97 -20.62
CA MET A 222 -2.85 -3.60 -20.23
C MET A 222 -1.37 -3.30 -20.43
N GLN A 223 -1.00 -2.03 -20.41
CA GLN A 223 0.40 -1.64 -20.58
C GLN A 223 1.35 -2.42 -19.68
N SER A 224 2.49 -2.78 -20.19
CA SER A 224 3.65 -3.19 -19.41
C SER A 224 4.26 -1.97 -18.73
N PHE A 225 4.55 -2.06 -17.43
CA PHE A 225 5.21 -0.96 -16.70
C PHE A 225 6.68 -0.76 -17.15
N SER A 226 7.22 -1.72 -17.89
CA SER A 226 8.54 -1.63 -18.53
C SER A 226 8.50 -1.05 -19.94
N SER A 227 7.31 -0.70 -20.47
CA SER A 227 7.17 -0.15 -21.81
C SER A 227 7.62 1.31 -21.88
N GLU A 228 8.70 1.58 -22.61
CA GLU A 228 9.12 2.94 -22.92
C GLU A 228 8.07 3.66 -23.77
N LYS A 229 7.43 2.94 -24.69
CA LYS A 229 6.42 3.51 -25.55
C LYS A 229 5.20 3.97 -24.76
N TRP A 230 4.73 3.17 -23.80
CA TRP A 230 3.65 3.61 -22.92
C TRP A 230 4.04 4.86 -22.12
N LEU A 231 5.22 4.89 -21.54
CA LEU A 231 5.68 6.06 -20.80
C LEU A 231 5.66 7.32 -21.66
N LEU A 232 6.16 7.24 -22.91
CA LEU A 232 6.19 8.36 -23.83
C LEU A 232 4.80 8.81 -24.25
N ASP A 233 3.94 7.88 -24.68
CA ASP A 233 2.61 8.20 -25.20
C ASP A 233 1.66 8.68 -24.09
N ALA A 234 1.69 8.04 -22.92
CA ALA A 234 0.95 8.49 -21.74
C ALA A 234 1.50 9.80 -21.18
N GLY A 235 2.82 10.01 -21.27
CA GLY A 235 3.47 11.27 -20.91
C GLY A 235 3.01 12.41 -21.81
N GLU A 236 2.88 12.19 -23.11
CA GLU A 236 2.35 13.21 -24.04
C GLU A 236 0.85 13.49 -23.74
N ALA A 237 0.07 12.45 -23.45
CA ALA A 237 -1.33 12.63 -23.03
C ALA A 237 -1.42 13.48 -21.76
N LEU A 238 -0.58 13.21 -20.77
CA LEU A 238 -0.52 13.98 -19.53
C LEU A 238 -0.12 15.45 -19.79
N ARG A 239 0.89 15.70 -20.61
CA ARG A 239 1.32 17.07 -20.98
C ARG A 239 0.17 17.87 -21.61
N ARG A 240 -0.52 17.26 -22.55
CA ARG A 240 -1.65 17.90 -23.24
C ARG A 240 -2.79 18.18 -22.28
N LEU A 241 -3.14 17.23 -21.41
CA LEU A 241 -4.18 17.41 -20.43
C LEU A 241 -3.84 18.53 -19.45
N ILE A 242 -2.62 18.57 -18.90
CA ILE A 242 -2.19 19.62 -17.98
C ILE A 242 -2.31 20.98 -18.65
N ARG A 243 -1.80 21.13 -19.88
CA ARG A 243 -1.92 22.41 -20.62
C ARG A 243 -3.38 22.79 -20.84
N HIS A 244 -4.25 21.84 -21.16
CA HIS A 244 -5.67 22.07 -21.32
C HIS A 244 -6.32 22.58 -20.02
N ILE A 245 -6.04 21.93 -18.90
CA ILE A 245 -6.57 22.33 -17.58
C ILE A 245 -6.02 23.69 -17.14
N GLU A 246 -4.69 23.89 -17.21
CA GLU A 246 -4.05 25.12 -16.74
C GLU A 246 -4.48 26.36 -17.53
N ASN A 247 -4.73 26.21 -18.82
CA ASN A 247 -5.28 27.27 -19.67
C ASN A 247 -6.80 27.38 -19.61
N GLY A 248 -7.46 26.42 -18.95
CA GLY A 248 -8.92 26.35 -18.84
C GLY A 248 -9.47 27.19 -17.70
N LYS A 249 -10.79 27.15 -17.57
CA LYS A 249 -11.58 27.88 -16.57
C LYS A 249 -11.17 27.62 -15.12
N TYR A 250 -10.72 26.39 -14.81
CA TYR A 250 -10.48 25.93 -13.45
C TYR A 250 -9.00 25.70 -13.12
N GLY A 251 -8.07 26.04 -14.02
CA GLY A 251 -6.63 25.84 -13.81
C GLY A 251 -6.13 26.43 -12.50
N LYS A 252 -6.59 27.64 -12.13
CA LYS A 252 -6.23 28.31 -10.87
C LYS A 252 -6.68 27.56 -9.61
N ASN A 253 -7.71 26.73 -9.71
CA ASN A 253 -8.25 25.95 -8.60
C ASN A 253 -7.48 24.65 -8.39
N VAL A 254 -6.79 24.13 -9.40
CA VAL A 254 -5.94 22.95 -9.28
C VAL A 254 -4.69 23.27 -8.48
N ILE A 255 -4.42 22.52 -7.40
CA ILE A 255 -3.26 22.76 -6.53
C ILE A 255 -2.20 21.66 -6.64
N ALA A 256 -2.56 20.48 -7.07
CA ALA A 256 -1.67 19.34 -7.25
C ALA A 256 -2.26 18.37 -8.26
N TYR A 257 -1.47 17.43 -8.73
CA TYR A 257 -1.89 16.35 -9.62
C TYR A 257 -1.57 15.00 -9.00
N HIS A 258 -2.55 14.11 -8.97
CA HIS A 258 -2.40 12.75 -8.50
C HIS A 258 -2.29 11.80 -9.69
N ILE A 259 -1.14 11.16 -9.85
CA ILE A 259 -0.86 10.20 -10.92
C ILE A 259 -1.55 8.88 -10.62
N ALA A 260 -2.28 8.35 -11.60
CA ALA A 260 -3.00 7.09 -11.48
C ALA A 260 -2.84 6.23 -12.73
N TYR A 261 -2.51 4.98 -12.55
CA TYR A 261 -2.48 3.94 -13.58
C TYR A 261 -2.44 2.57 -12.91
N GLY A 262 -2.53 1.51 -13.70
CA GLY A 262 -2.49 0.16 -13.17
C GLY A 262 -3.77 -0.23 -12.44
N GLN A 263 -3.69 -1.27 -11.64
CA GLN A 263 -4.84 -1.82 -10.96
C GLN A 263 -5.50 -0.76 -10.05
N CYS A 264 -6.78 -0.54 -10.21
CA CYS A 264 -7.57 0.50 -9.52
C CYS A 264 -7.06 1.93 -9.72
N GLY A 265 -6.13 2.18 -10.65
CA GLY A 265 -5.44 3.46 -10.77
C GLY A 265 -4.57 3.77 -9.55
N GLU A 266 -4.15 2.75 -8.80
CA GLU A 266 -3.36 2.86 -7.56
C GLU A 266 -1.91 2.45 -7.78
N THR A 267 -1.43 2.60 -9.02
CA THR A 267 -0.07 2.31 -9.46
C THR A 267 0.44 0.90 -9.14
N SER A 268 -0.47 -0.02 -8.87
CA SER A 268 -0.15 -1.42 -8.61
C SER A 268 -0.10 -2.23 -9.91
N PHE A 269 0.79 -3.22 -9.94
CA PHE A 269 0.81 -4.17 -11.05
C PHE A 269 -0.55 -4.85 -11.24
N TRP A 270 -0.89 -5.13 -12.47
CA TRP A 270 -2.11 -5.86 -12.83
C TRP A 270 -2.15 -7.20 -12.09
N ARG A 271 -3.25 -7.46 -11.38
CA ARG A 271 -3.45 -8.65 -10.55
C ARG A 271 -2.54 -8.75 -9.31
N GLY A 272 -1.82 -7.71 -8.96
CA GLY A 272 -0.92 -7.68 -7.80
C GLY A 272 -1.61 -7.90 -6.44
N TRP A 273 -2.92 -7.62 -6.34
CA TRP A 273 -3.70 -7.79 -5.10
C TRP A 273 -4.53 -9.07 -5.05
N GLU A 274 -4.67 -9.73 -6.19
CA GLU A 274 -5.55 -10.89 -6.28
C GLU A 274 -4.96 -12.06 -5.50
N LYS A 275 -5.63 -12.45 -4.44
CA LYS A 275 -5.18 -13.53 -3.56
C LYS A 275 -5.09 -14.89 -4.26
N ASN A 276 -5.89 -15.09 -5.30
CA ASN A 276 -6.10 -16.36 -5.96
C ASN A 276 -6.04 -16.24 -7.49
N ASP A 277 -5.42 -15.20 -8.01
CA ASP A 277 -5.18 -15.05 -9.42
C ASP A 277 -3.76 -15.50 -9.74
N TYR A 278 -3.66 -16.62 -10.42
CA TYR A 278 -2.39 -17.23 -10.86
C TYR A 278 -1.93 -16.72 -12.21
N ARG A 279 -2.57 -15.68 -12.72
CA ARG A 279 -2.13 -14.95 -13.90
C ARG A 279 -1.00 -14.01 -13.52
N PHE A 280 0.19 -14.59 -13.37
CA PHE A 280 1.37 -13.81 -13.08
C PHE A 280 1.82 -13.03 -14.31
N GLY A 281 2.01 -11.74 -14.21
CA GLY A 281 2.63 -10.86 -15.18
C GLY A 281 4.01 -10.39 -14.65
N ASP A 282 4.84 -9.79 -15.45
CA ASP A 282 4.71 -9.59 -16.87
C ASP A 282 5.75 -10.46 -17.60
N TYR A 283 5.31 -11.27 -18.53
CA TYR A 283 6.17 -12.15 -19.35
C TYR A 283 6.27 -11.65 -20.80
N GLY A 284 5.92 -10.39 -21.04
CA GLY A 284 6.04 -9.75 -22.34
C GLY A 284 7.49 -9.56 -22.78
N ILE A 285 7.74 -9.57 -24.08
CA ILE A 285 9.08 -9.51 -24.66
C ILE A 285 9.84 -8.23 -24.25
N ASN A 286 9.16 -7.10 -24.19
CA ASN A 286 9.78 -5.84 -23.77
C ASN A 286 10.14 -5.85 -22.27
N ASN A 287 9.31 -6.49 -21.43
CA ASN A 287 9.61 -6.66 -20.01
C ASN A 287 10.80 -7.62 -19.80
N LEU A 288 10.88 -8.71 -20.56
CA LEU A 288 12.02 -9.62 -20.58
C LEU A 288 13.32 -8.89 -20.89
N ARG A 289 13.31 -8.11 -21.96
CA ARG A 289 14.48 -7.33 -22.41
C ARG A 289 14.88 -6.29 -21.38
N ALA A 290 13.92 -5.59 -20.80
CA ALA A 290 14.17 -4.60 -19.74
C ALA A 290 14.75 -5.25 -18.48
N PHE A 291 14.29 -6.44 -18.10
CA PHE A 291 14.84 -7.17 -16.96
C PHE A 291 16.29 -7.62 -17.21
N TYR A 292 16.59 -8.08 -18.42
CA TYR A 292 17.98 -8.39 -18.80
C TYR A 292 18.87 -7.15 -18.69
N ASP A 293 18.45 -6.03 -19.28
CA ASP A 293 19.22 -4.78 -19.28
C ASP A 293 19.44 -4.27 -17.84
N TRP A 294 18.44 -4.41 -16.97
CA TRP A 294 18.54 -4.12 -15.55
C TRP A 294 19.55 -5.06 -14.85
N GLY A 295 19.52 -6.35 -15.19
CA GLY A 295 20.45 -7.33 -14.67
C GLY A 295 21.90 -7.03 -15.08
N ILE A 296 22.14 -6.67 -16.33
CA ILE A 296 23.46 -6.23 -16.80
C ILE A 296 23.95 -5.01 -16.01
N LYS A 297 23.07 -4.01 -15.80
CA LYS A 297 23.42 -2.83 -14.99
C LYS A 297 23.81 -3.23 -13.56
N LYS A 298 23.08 -4.16 -12.95
CA LYS A 298 23.29 -4.61 -11.57
C LYS A 298 24.56 -5.43 -11.40
N TYR A 299 24.84 -6.36 -12.31
CA TYR A 299 25.95 -7.32 -12.18
C TYR A 299 27.22 -6.91 -12.95
N GLY A 300 27.13 -5.92 -13.79
CA GLY A 300 28.26 -5.36 -14.54
C GLY A 300 28.64 -6.12 -15.79
N SER A 301 28.30 -7.40 -15.94
CA SER A 301 28.59 -8.19 -17.14
C SER A 301 27.59 -9.32 -17.36
N ARG A 302 27.54 -9.84 -18.60
CA ARG A 302 26.73 -10.99 -18.97
C ARG A 302 27.12 -12.25 -18.17
N GLU A 303 28.42 -12.49 -18.03
CA GLU A 303 28.97 -13.65 -17.32
C GLU A 303 28.60 -13.63 -15.84
N ALA A 304 28.70 -12.47 -15.18
CA ALA A 304 28.30 -12.31 -13.80
C ALA A 304 26.78 -12.50 -13.63
N LEU A 305 25.98 -11.94 -14.54
CA LEU A 305 24.54 -12.13 -14.59
C LEU A 305 24.16 -13.60 -14.80
N ALA A 306 24.76 -14.26 -15.80
CA ALA A 306 24.54 -15.66 -16.11
C ALA A 306 24.79 -16.57 -14.89
N LYS A 307 25.91 -16.31 -14.18
CA LYS A 307 26.25 -17.00 -12.94
C LYS A 307 25.22 -16.73 -11.83
N ALA A 308 24.83 -15.46 -11.64
CA ALA A 308 23.89 -15.06 -10.58
C ALA A 308 22.51 -15.69 -10.74
N TRP A 309 22.02 -15.81 -11.99
CA TRP A 309 20.69 -16.35 -12.25
C TRP A 309 20.68 -17.82 -12.69
N GLY A 310 21.85 -18.46 -12.77
CA GLY A 310 21.95 -19.86 -13.21
C GLY A 310 21.51 -20.05 -14.67
N GLN A 311 21.76 -19.07 -15.54
CA GLN A 311 21.38 -19.08 -16.95
C GLN A 311 22.63 -18.90 -17.85
N PRO A 312 23.43 -19.96 -18.12
CA PRO A 312 24.73 -19.83 -18.79
C PRO A 312 24.65 -19.19 -20.19
N ASP A 313 23.60 -19.47 -20.93
CA ASP A 313 23.40 -18.96 -22.30
C ASP A 313 22.51 -17.69 -22.35
N ILE A 314 22.42 -16.96 -21.24
CA ILE A 314 21.55 -15.79 -21.14
C ILE A 314 21.92 -14.72 -22.18
N SER A 315 20.91 -14.19 -22.83
CA SER A 315 20.98 -13.01 -23.70
C SER A 315 19.71 -12.17 -23.55
N ARG A 316 19.70 -11.02 -24.17
CA ARG A 316 18.58 -10.09 -24.13
C ARG A 316 17.29 -10.67 -24.68
N ASP A 317 17.38 -11.60 -25.62
CA ASP A 317 16.23 -12.21 -26.30
C ASP A 317 15.87 -13.61 -25.79
N ASN A 318 16.68 -14.21 -24.87
CA ASN A 318 16.41 -15.52 -24.32
C ASN A 318 16.39 -15.60 -22.80
N VAL A 319 16.49 -14.47 -22.12
CA VAL A 319 16.38 -14.42 -20.64
C VAL A 319 15.08 -15.07 -20.16
N LYS A 320 15.20 -15.92 -19.16
CA LYS A 320 14.04 -16.59 -18.55
C LYS A 320 13.65 -15.90 -17.26
N LEU A 321 12.41 -15.46 -17.20
CA LEU A 321 11.83 -14.98 -15.94
C LEU A 321 11.58 -16.13 -14.98
N PRO A 322 11.67 -15.89 -13.69
CA PRO A 322 11.33 -16.90 -12.69
C PRO A 322 9.85 -17.29 -12.84
N THR A 323 9.60 -18.59 -12.83
CA THR A 323 8.23 -19.13 -12.92
C THR A 323 7.40 -18.77 -11.68
N PRO A 324 6.07 -18.81 -11.75
CA PRO A 324 5.23 -18.64 -10.57
C PRO A 324 5.60 -19.59 -9.42
N MET A 325 5.95 -20.83 -9.72
CA MET A 325 6.40 -21.81 -8.73
C MET A 325 7.65 -21.34 -7.96
N LYS A 326 8.64 -20.81 -8.67
CA LYS A 326 9.84 -20.28 -8.03
C LYS A 326 9.56 -19.03 -7.20
N ARG A 327 8.63 -18.19 -7.64
CA ARG A 327 8.35 -16.91 -7.01
C ARG A 327 7.53 -17.07 -5.72
N GLU A 328 6.49 -17.89 -5.73
CA GLU A 328 5.46 -17.82 -4.69
C GLU A 328 4.97 -19.17 -4.15
N LEU A 329 4.98 -20.19 -5.05
CA LEU A 329 4.15 -21.35 -4.80
C LEU A 329 4.95 -22.46 -4.18
N HIS A 330 4.81 -23.03 -3.20
CA HIS A 330 5.50 -24.13 -2.52
C HIS A 330 6.77 -23.77 -1.76
N TRP A 331 6.83 -24.29 -0.58
CA TRP A 331 8.03 -24.43 0.20
C TRP A 331 7.99 -25.75 0.96
N ASN A 332 9.08 -26.50 0.92
CA ASN A 332 9.23 -27.77 1.63
C ASN A 332 10.23 -27.68 2.78
N SER A 333 10.92 -26.55 2.88
CA SER A 333 11.92 -26.28 3.92
C SER A 333 11.99 -24.79 4.23
N HIS A 334 12.65 -24.44 5.31
CA HIS A 334 12.96 -23.08 5.70
C HIS A 334 13.78 -22.36 4.63
N ALA A 335 14.84 -23.04 4.11
CA ALA A 335 15.70 -22.49 3.08
C ALA A 335 14.94 -22.17 1.78
N ASP A 336 13.98 -23.02 1.40
CA ASP A 336 13.13 -22.77 0.22
C ASP A 336 12.15 -21.60 0.48
N PHE A 337 11.53 -21.54 1.64
CA PHE A 337 10.65 -20.44 2.04
C PHE A 337 11.40 -19.10 2.07
N PHE A 338 12.59 -19.06 2.67
CA PHE A 338 13.43 -17.86 2.76
C PHE A 338 14.30 -17.63 1.52
N ARG A 339 13.94 -18.19 0.38
CA ARG A 339 14.61 -17.95 -0.93
C ARG A 339 16.13 -17.99 -0.83
N ALA A 340 16.66 -19.08 -0.27
CA ALA A 340 18.12 -19.26 -0.17
C ALA A 340 18.79 -19.13 -1.55
N ALA A 341 19.85 -18.30 -1.61
CA ALA A 341 20.66 -18.17 -2.81
C ALA A 341 21.44 -19.48 -3.07
N PRO A 342 21.83 -19.77 -4.32
CA PRO A 342 21.70 -18.94 -5.53
C PRO A 342 20.38 -19.14 -6.30
N ASP A 343 19.65 -20.22 -6.09
CA ASP A 343 18.59 -20.68 -6.99
C ASP A 343 17.38 -19.71 -7.09
N ASN A 344 17.19 -18.88 -6.07
CA ASN A 344 16.08 -17.94 -5.99
C ASN A 344 16.47 -16.47 -6.24
N LEU A 345 17.72 -16.19 -6.57
CA LEU A 345 18.21 -14.82 -6.72
C LEU A 345 17.50 -14.09 -7.88
N SER A 346 17.23 -14.79 -8.97
CA SER A 346 16.46 -14.23 -10.10
C SER A 346 15.04 -13.83 -9.72
N SER A 347 14.42 -14.51 -8.74
CA SER A 347 13.08 -14.17 -8.25
C SER A 347 13.11 -12.89 -7.41
N ILE A 348 14.10 -12.76 -6.52
CA ILE A 348 14.32 -11.54 -5.72
C ILE A 348 14.58 -10.34 -6.65
N ASP A 349 15.43 -10.53 -7.63
CA ASP A 349 15.81 -9.51 -8.59
C ASP A 349 14.65 -9.08 -9.48
N TYR A 350 13.82 -10.02 -9.90
CA TYR A 350 12.65 -9.70 -10.71
C TYR A 350 11.62 -8.87 -9.96
N GLU A 351 11.36 -9.17 -8.69
CA GLU A 351 10.46 -8.38 -7.87
C GLU A 351 11.00 -6.97 -7.61
N LYS A 352 12.31 -6.84 -7.37
CA LYS A 352 12.96 -5.52 -7.25
C LYS A 352 12.90 -4.74 -8.56
N PHE A 353 13.21 -5.39 -9.67
CA PHE A 353 13.08 -4.77 -10.99
C PHE A 353 11.65 -4.26 -11.24
N CYS A 354 10.63 -5.05 -10.94
CA CYS A 354 9.24 -4.62 -11.06
C CYS A 354 8.95 -3.38 -10.21
N GLY A 355 9.38 -3.38 -8.95
CA GLY A 355 9.23 -2.22 -8.07
C GLY A 355 9.93 -0.98 -8.61
N GLU A 356 11.14 -1.14 -9.14
CA GLU A 356 11.89 -0.04 -9.74
C GLU A 356 11.23 0.52 -11.01
N MET A 357 10.66 -0.33 -11.85
CA MET A 357 9.93 0.13 -13.04
C MET A 357 8.68 0.94 -12.64
N ASN A 358 7.98 0.50 -11.62
CA ASN A 358 6.83 1.23 -11.10
C ASN A 358 7.23 2.60 -10.51
N ALA A 359 8.24 2.63 -9.65
CA ALA A 359 8.75 3.89 -9.09
C ALA A 359 9.24 4.86 -10.19
N ARG A 360 9.92 4.33 -11.21
CA ARG A 360 10.35 5.10 -12.38
C ARG A 360 9.18 5.74 -13.13
N ALA A 361 8.10 5.00 -13.32
CA ALA A 361 6.92 5.53 -14.00
C ALA A 361 6.27 6.68 -13.20
N ILE A 362 6.12 6.52 -11.88
CA ILE A 362 5.61 7.58 -11.00
C ILE A 362 6.50 8.82 -11.09
N GLU A 363 7.81 8.64 -11.00
CA GLU A 363 8.76 9.76 -11.08
C GLU A 363 8.70 10.47 -12.44
N TYR A 364 8.63 9.71 -13.55
CA TYR A 364 8.54 10.25 -14.89
C TYR A 364 7.30 11.13 -15.08
N PHE A 365 6.13 10.65 -14.68
CA PHE A 365 4.89 11.43 -14.78
C PHE A 365 4.87 12.61 -13.81
N SER A 366 5.42 12.44 -12.61
CA SER A 366 5.56 13.55 -11.65
C SER A 366 6.46 14.66 -12.18
N LYS A 367 7.55 14.30 -12.88
CA LYS A 367 8.41 15.26 -13.57
C LYS A 367 7.64 16.06 -14.63
N ILE A 368 6.79 15.40 -15.42
CA ILE A 368 5.93 16.08 -16.40
C ILE A 368 5.00 17.08 -15.72
N VAL A 369 4.39 16.71 -14.59
CA VAL A 369 3.55 17.64 -13.82
C VAL A 369 4.34 18.89 -13.43
N LYS A 370 5.56 18.72 -12.91
CA LYS A 370 6.44 19.85 -12.54
C LYS A 370 6.78 20.72 -13.73
N GLU A 371 7.14 20.13 -14.86
CA GLU A 371 7.52 20.85 -16.08
C GLU A 371 6.36 21.67 -16.66
N GLU A 372 5.14 21.12 -16.65
CA GLU A 372 3.99 21.75 -17.32
C GLU A 372 3.21 22.71 -16.43
N SER A 373 3.18 22.49 -15.10
CA SER A 373 2.34 23.29 -14.20
C SER A 373 3.08 23.93 -13.03
N GLY A 374 4.28 23.49 -12.71
CA GLY A 374 5.01 23.89 -11.49
C GLY A 374 4.35 23.43 -10.18
N LYS A 375 3.25 22.63 -10.25
CA LYS A 375 2.45 22.22 -9.10
C LYS A 375 2.98 20.93 -8.48
N ALA A 376 2.43 20.55 -7.31
CA ALA A 376 2.78 19.32 -6.64
C ALA A 376 2.27 18.09 -7.40
N ALA A 377 3.03 17.00 -7.31
CA ALA A 377 2.69 15.72 -7.90
C ALA A 377 2.85 14.58 -6.88
N GLY A 378 2.00 13.57 -6.98
CA GLY A 378 2.11 12.37 -6.17
C GLY A 378 1.28 11.22 -6.73
N ALA A 379 1.31 10.10 -6.04
CA ALA A 379 0.65 8.87 -6.46
C ALA A 379 0.24 8.03 -5.26
N PHE A 380 -0.60 7.04 -5.48
CA PHE A 380 -0.73 5.93 -4.54
C PHE A 380 0.54 5.09 -4.55
N TYR A 381 1.06 4.76 -3.36
CA TYR A 381 2.23 3.90 -3.23
C TYR A 381 2.39 3.37 -1.80
N GLY A 382 3.03 2.22 -1.68
CA GLY A 382 3.46 1.71 -0.39
C GLY A 382 2.53 0.66 0.23
N TYR A 383 1.72 -0.02 -0.55
CA TYR A 383 0.78 -1.03 -0.08
C TYR A 383 1.49 -2.32 0.30
N TYR A 384 2.00 -2.43 1.52
CA TYR A 384 2.66 -3.65 1.93
C TYR A 384 2.25 -4.19 3.31
N LEU A 385 1.67 -3.36 4.18
CA LEU A 385 1.26 -3.85 5.50
C LEU A 385 -0.02 -4.71 5.45
N PHE A 386 -0.89 -4.46 4.48
CA PHE A 386 -2.13 -5.21 4.31
C PHE A 386 -2.09 -6.17 3.11
N VAL A 387 -1.34 -5.85 2.06
CA VAL A 387 -1.25 -6.64 0.84
C VAL A 387 -0.26 -7.80 1.02
N PRO A 388 -0.72 -9.06 1.02
CA PRO A 388 0.16 -10.20 1.34
C PRO A 388 1.25 -10.46 0.29
N ARG A 389 1.06 -9.98 -0.94
CA ARG A 389 2.01 -10.08 -2.05
C ARG A 389 2.72 -8.75 -2.28
N ALA A 390 3.20 -8.16 -1.21
CA ALA A 390 3.78 -6.82 -1.24
C ALA A 390 4.90 -6.66 -2.29
N ALA A 391 5.78 -7.64 -2.41
CA ALA A 391 6.84 -7.64 -3.40
C ALA A 391 6.32 -7.71 -4.85
N TYR A 392 5.15 -8.31 -5.04
CA TYR A 392 4.57 -8.51 -6.36
C TYR A 392 3.80 -7.28 -6.88
N ASN A 393 3.23 -6.46 -6.00
CA ASN A 393 2.44 -5.30 -6.42
C ASN A 393 3.29 -4.09 -6.88
N GLY A 394 4.61 -4.15 -6.70
CA GLY A 394 5.54 -3.12 -7.15
C GLY A 394 5.67 -1.91 -6.22
N HIS A 395 5.31 -2.03 -4.93
CA HIS A 395 5.23 -0.91 -3.98
C HIS A 395 6.30 -0.92 -2.88
N LEU A 396 7.45 -1.59 -3.08
CA LEU A 396 8.48 -1.69 -2.05
C LEU A 396 9.69 -0.75 -2.24
N GLU A 397 9.81 -0.10 -3.39
CA GLU A 397 10.95 0.76 -3.73
C GLU A 397 10.77 2.20 -3.22
N PHE A 398 10.53 2.34 -1.92
CA PHE A 398 10.23 3.62 -1.29
C PHE A 398 11.31 4.67 -1.47
N ASP A 399 12.56 4.29 -1.28
CA ASP A 399 13.65 5.26 -1.22
C ASP A 399 13.82 5.99 -2.54
N LYS A 400 13.54 5.33 -3.68
CA LYS A 400 13.51 5.99 -4.99
C LYS A 400 12.52 7.14 -5.05
N LEU A 401 11.30 6.95 -4.54
CA LEU A 401 10.26 7.98 -4.55
C LEU A 401 10.47 9.03 -3.45
N LEU A 402 10.95 8.61 -2.28
CA LEU A 402 11.23 9.54 -1.19
C LEU A 402 12.38 10.48 -1.52
N ASP A 403 13.35 10.03 -2.31
CA ASP A 403 14.50 10.83 -2.75
C ASP A 403 14.24 11.58 -4.07
N SER A 404 13.18 11.26 -4.80
CA SER A 404 12.83 11.94 -6.05
C SER A 404 12.53 13.43 -5.83
N PRO A 405 13.13 14.33 -6.60
CA PRO A 405 12.81 15.76 -6.53
C PRO A 405 11.44 16.10 -7.15
N TYR A 406 10.81 15.18 -7.84
CA TYR A 406 9.57 15.41 -8.57
C TYR A 406 8.33 14.97 -7.83
N VAL A 407 8.45 14.02 -6.89
CA VAL A 407 7.34 13.48 -6.09
C VAL A 407 7.21 14.30 -4.81
N ASP A 408 6.02 14.81 -4.51
CA ASP A 408 5.76 15.62 -3.32
C ASP A 408 4.96 14.87 -2.26
N PHE A 409 4.03 14.01 -2.69
CA PHE A 409 3.20 13.22 -1.78
C PHE A 409 3.02 11.79 -2.26
N LEU A 410 2.82 10.92 -1.31
CA LEU A 410 2.37 9.55 -1.55
C LEU A 410 1.08 9.33 -0.76
N ALA A 411 0.22 8.46 -1.27
CA ALA A 411 -1.04 8.13 -0.64
C ALA A 411 -1.24 6.62 -0.58
N SER A 412 -2.04 6.16 0.36
CA SER A 412 -2.59 4.81 0.34
C SER A 412 -3.91 4.77 1.11
N PRO A 413 -4.83 3.83 0.80
CA PRO A 413 -5.97 3.60 1.66
C PRO A 413 -5.52 3.02 3.00
N LYS A 414 -6.40 3.09 4.00
CA LYS A 414 -6.23 2.34 5.24
C LYS A 414 -6.24 0.84 4.98
N GLY A 415 -5.69 0.04 5.88
CA GLY A 415 -5.91 -1.40 5.86
C GLY A 415 -7.38 -1.75 6.14
N TYR A 416 -7.86 -2.87 5.59
CA TYR A 416 -9.27 -3.28 5.69
C TYR A 416 -9.53 -4.36 6.75
N ARG A 417 -8.56 -4.63 7.61
CA ARG A 417 -8.68 -5.57 8.73
C ARG A 417 -8.57 -4.82 10.06
N ASN A 418 -9.24 -5.34 11.08
CA ASN A 418 -9.26 -4.72 12.41
C ASN A 418 -9.80 -3.26 12.42
N VAL A 419 -10.64 -2.91 11.46
CA VAL A 419 -11.16 -1.55 11.21
C VAL A 419 -12.51 -1.29 11.85
N LYS A 420 -13.24 -2.33 12.29
CA LYS A 420 -14.52 -2.19 12.98
C LYS A 420 -14.36 -1.42 14.29
N PRO A 421 -15.43 -0.84 14.83
CA PRO A 421 -15.41 -0.23 16.16
C PRO A 421 -14.88 -1.21 17.22
N GLY A 422 -13.95 -0.76 18.04
CA GLY A 422 -13.24 -1.58 19.02
C GLY A 422 -11.90 -2.16 18.53
N GLY A 423 -11.62 -2.11 17.22
CA GLY A 423 -10.28 -2.40 16.70
C GLY A 423 -9.42 -1.15 16.62
N PRO A 424 -8.10 -1.28 16.45
CA PRO A 424 -7.18 -0.15 16.41
C PRO A 424 -7.21 0.63 15.08
N GLY A 425 -7.88 0.13 14.04
CA GLY A 425 -7.62 0.59 12.68
C GLY A 425 -6.29 0.04 12.16
N MET A 426 -6.10 0.12 10.85
CA MET A 426 -4.86 -0.36 10.22
C MET A 426 -4.41 0.62 9.15
N GLU A 427 -3.12 0.70 8.96
CA GLU A 427 -2.49 1.40 7.84
C GLU A 427 -1.99 0.41 6.79
N GLN A 428 -1.90 0.83 5.53
CA GLN A 428 -1.26 0.05 4.45
C GLN A 428 0.24 0.32 4.38
N THR A 429 0.66 1.45 4.93
CA THR A 429 1.99 2.00 4.80
C THR A 429 2.41 2.62 6.12
N PRO A 430 3.64 2.47 6.59
CA PRO A 430 4.12 3.23 7.74
C PRO A 430 4.24 4.70 7.36
N SER A 431 3.16 5.44 7.61
CA SER A 431 3.00 6.84 7.21
C SER A 431 4.11 7.74 7.73
N MET A 432 4.61 7.48 8.94
CA MET A 432 5.72 8.24 9.52
C MET A 432 7.01 8.13 8.70
N SER A 433 7.27 6.98 8.07
CA SER A 433 8.42 6.81 7.17
C SER A 433 8.37 7.76 5.99
N ILE A 434 7.19 7.92 5.41
CA ILE A 434 7.00 8.82 4.26
C ILE A 434 7.06 10.28 4.72
N ASN A 435 6.42 10.62 5.84
CA ASN A 435 6.35 11.98 6.36
C ASN A 435 7.71 12.59 6.73
N ARG A 436 8.76 11.79 6.79
CA ARG A 436 10.13 12.29 7.00
C ARG A 436 10.65 13.12 5.82
N LYS A 437 10.24 12.79 4.61
CA LYS A 437 10.76 13.42 3.37
C LYS A 437 9.65 13.96 2.47
N LYS A 438 8.46 13.37 2.51
CA LYS A 438 7.32 13.69 1.65
C LYS A 438 6.07 13.88 2.51
N ILE A 439 4.95 14.23 1.89
CA ILE A 439 3.65 14.19 2.55
C ILE A 439 3.05 12.81 2.33
N PHE A 440 2.60 12.17 3.40
CA PHE A 440 1.70 11.04 3.28
C PHE A 440 0.25 11.53 3.42
N ILE A 441 -0.60 11.07 2.52
CA ILE A 441 -2.05 11.30 2.57
C ILE A 441 -2.73 9.95 2.80
N ASP A 442 -3.33 9.79 3.97
CA ASP A 442 -4.08 8.59 4.33
C ASP A 442 -5.48 8.67 3.73
N GLU A 443 -5.86 7.69 2.91
CA GLU A 443 -7.22 7.59 2.39
C GLU A 443 -8.11 6.96 3.45
N LEU A 444 -8.98 7.77 4.06
CA LEU A 444 -9.90 7.34 5.09
C LEU A 444 -11.15 6.71 4.46
N ASP A 445 -10.99 5.50 3.97
CA ASP A 445 -12.05 4.64 3.46
C ASP A 445 -12.91 4.10 4.63
N VAL A 446 -13.62 4.99 5.30
CA VAL A 446 -14.44 4.68 6.46
C VAL A 446 -15.83 4.26 6.01
N ARG A 447 -16.09 2.96 6.01
CA ARG A 447 -17.39 2.39 5.68
C ARG A 447 -18.35 2.59 6.84
N THR A 448 -19.03 3.75 6.83
CA THR A 448 -20.01 4.13 7.83
C THR A 448 -21.18 3.15 7.85
N HIS A 449 -22.10 3.30 8.80
CA HIS A 449 -23.32 2.50 8.86
C HIS A 449 -24.26 2.72 7.65
N LEU A 450 -24.04 3.77 6.86
CA LEU A 450 -24.77 4.08 5.62
C LEU A 450 -24.18 3.40 4.40
N SER A 451 -22.96 2.83 4.52
CA SER A 451 -22.31 2.14 3.42
C SER A 451 -23.05 0.88 3.01
N CYS A 452 -22.97 0.50 1.74
CA CYS A 452 -23.47 -0.79 1.26
C CYS A 452 -22.71 -2.00 1.85
N TRP A 453 -21.53 -1.79 2.43
CA TRP A 453 -20.74 -2.80 3.18
C TRP A 453 -20.25 -2.19 4.49
N PRO A 454 -21.14 -1.97 5.46
CA PRO A 454 -20.79 -1.21 6.65
C PRO A 454 -19.82 -1.95 7.56
N ASP A 455 -18.82 -1.23 8.05
CA ASP A 455 -17.96 -1.69 9.15
C ASP A 455 -18.57 -1.33 10.53
N ALA A 456 -19.43 -0.31 10.58
CA ALA A 456 -20.22 0.09 11.73
C ALA A 456 -21.69 -0.32 11.59
N LYS A 457 -22.34 -0.62 12.71
CA LYS A 457 -23.76 -0.96 12.74
C LYS A 457 -24.68 0.26 12.86
N ASP A 458 -24.17 1.34 13.45
CA ASP A 458 -24.92 2.52 13.83
C ASP A 458 -24.03 3.77 13.83
N MET A 459 -24.62 4.92 14.17
CA MET A 459 -23.91 6.19 14.26
C MET A 459 -22.83 6.20 15.36
N GLY A 460 -23.04 5.48 16.46
CA GLY A 460 -22.06 5.36 17.54
C GLY A 460 -20.77 4.69 17.05
N GLY A 461 -20.90 3.56 16.35
CA GLY A 461 -19.77 2.88 15.73
C GLY A 461 -19.12 3.70 14.62
N THR A 462 -19.92 4.40 13.80
CA THR A 462 -19.40 5.33 12.78
C THR A 462 -18.57 6.43 13.41
N ARG A 463 -19.08 7.09 14.46
CA ARG A 463 -18.35 8.12 15.21
C ARG A 463 -17.01 7.61 15.72
N THR A 464 -17.01 6.44 16.35
CA THR A 464 -15.75 5.83 16.86
C THR A 464 -14.72 5.63 15.75
N MET A 465 -15.14 5.12 14.59
CA MET A 465 -14.23 4.92 13.46
C MET A 465 -13.70 6.25 12.90
N LEU A 466 -14.57 7.25 12.71
CA LEU A 466 -14.16 8.57 12.18
C LEU A 466 -13.10 9.22 13.07
N TRP A 467 -13.33 9.27 14.39
CA TRP A 467 -12.40 9.85 15.36
C TRP A 467 -11.10 9.04 15.48
N ARG A 468 -11.18 7.72 15.38
CA ARG A 468 -9.98 6.86 15.42
C ARG A 468 -9.08 7.08 14.21
N GLU A 469 -9.62 7.03 12.99
CA GLU A 469 -8.82 7.24 11.78
C GLU A 469 -8.24 8.66 11.75
N PHE A 470 -9.02 9.66 12.15
CA PHE A 470 -8.53 11.02 12.35
C PHE A 470 -7.35 11.07 13.35
N SER A 471 -7.49 10.44 14.53
CA SER A 471 -6.45 10.43 15.55
C SER A 471 -5.16 9.77 15.08
N LYS A 472 -5.27 8.69 14.30
CA LYS A 472 -4.15 8.01 13.66
C LYS A 472 -3.37 8.98 12.75
N CYS A 473 -4.07 9.73 11.90
CA CYS A 473 -3.45 10.71 11.01
C CYS A 473 -2.79 11.85 11.79
N MET A 474 -3.43 12.33 12.87
CA MET A 474 -2.85 13.39 13.70
C MET A 474 -1.59 12.95 14.43
N GLN A 475 -1.55 11.72 14.97
CA GLN A 475 -0.34 11.18 15.58
C GLN A 475 0.80 11.03 14.56
N SER A 476 0.52 10.52 13.37
CA SER A 476 1.55 10.32 12.35
C SER A 476 2.01 11.61 11.65
N GLY A 477 1.25 12.70 11.79
CA GLY A 477 1.50 13.95 11.07
C GLY A 477 1.15 13.86 9.59
N SER A 478 0.22 12.99 9.23
CA SER A 478 -0.23 12.78 7.85
C SER A 478 -1.32 13.76 7.44
N GLY A 479 -1.37 14.08 6.15
CA GLY A 479 -2.59 14.54 5.50
C GLY A 479 -3.60 13.39 5.40
N PHE A 480 -4.84 13.70 5.13
CA PHE A 480 -5.84 12.68 4.86
C PHE A 480 -6.96 13.22 3.97
N TRP A 481 -7.66 12.30 3.32
CA TRP A 481 -8.93 12.58 2.69
C TRP A 481 -10.03 11.62 3.14
N TRP A 482 -11.22 12.17 3.31
CA TRP A 482 -12.42 11.37 3.45
C TRP A 482 -12.76 10.77 2.10
N MET A 483 -12.99 9.48 2.05
CA MET A 483 -13.24 8.76 0.81
C MET A 483 -14.64 8.18 0.77
N ASP A 484 -15.37 8.46 -0.30
CA ASP A 484 -16.64 7.80 -0.61
C ASP A 484 -16.53 7.01 -1.92
N LEU A 485 -16.52 5.69 -1.80
CA LEU A 485 -16.28 4.79 -2.92
C LEU A 485 -17.49 4.60 -3.83
N HIS A 486 -18.69 4.57 -3.25
CA HIS A 486 -19.91 4.20 -3.96
C HIS A 486 -21.04 5.25 -3.87
N GLY A 487 -20.79 6.35 -3.22
CA GLY A 487 -21.75 7.39 -2.90
C GLY A 487 -22.64 7.03 -1.70
N GLY A 488 -22.91 8.02 -0.87
CA GLY A 488 -23.84 7.92 0.24
C GLY A 488 -23.29 7.44 1.57
N TRP A 489 -21.99 7.18 1.68
CA TRP A 489 -21.38 6.76 2.97
C TRP A 489 -21.50 7.83 4.06
N PHE A 490 -21.58 9.08 3.66
CA PHE A 490 -21.68 10.24 4.54
C PHE A 490 -23.01 10.97 4.43
N ASP A 491 -24.01 10.38 3.73
CA ASP A 491 -25.28 11.03 3.41
C ASP A 491 -26.26 11.05 4.60
N SER A 492 -25.83 11.66 5.70
CA SER A 492 -26.75 12.06 6.78
C SER A 492 -26.25 13.31 7.47
N LYS A 493 -27.20 14.07 8.03
CA LYS A 493 -26.88 15.26 8.82
C LYS A 493 -25.99 14.92 10.02
N GLU A 494 -26.24 13.81 10.70
CA GLU A 494 -25.50 13.39 11.89
C GLU A 494 -24.04 13.06 11.57
N VAL A 495 -23.78 12.36 10.47
CA VAL A 495 -22.42 12.07 10.02
C VAL A 495 -21.70 13.35 9.62
N MET A 496 -22.38 14.25 8.88
CA MET A 496 -21.76 15.52 8.47
C MET A 496 -21.53 16.47 9.66
N ASP A 497 -22.36 16.44 10.67
CA ASP A 497 -22.13 17.20 11.91
C ASP A 497 -20.91 16.66 12.68
N GLU A 498 -20.68 15.33 12.63
CA GLU A 498 -19.48 14.73 13.21
C GLU A 498 -18.22 15.09 12.42
N ILE A 499 -18.30 15.10 11.09
CA ILE A 499 -17.19 15.59 10.22
C ILE A 499 -16.83 17.03 10.57
N LYS A 500 -17.81 17.92 10.75
CA LYS A 500 -17.57 19.32 11.15
C LYS A 500 -16.85 19.45 12.49
N LYS A 501 -17.19 18.61 13.49
CA LYS A 501 -16.50 18.57 14.77
C LYS A 501 -15.05 18.13 14.61
N ILE A 502 -14.81 17.08 13.81
CA ILE A 502 -13.46 16.60 13.52
C ILE A 502 -12.64 17.68 12.81
N GLU A 503 -13.22 18.37 11.82
CA GLU A 503 -12.52 19.45 11.12
C GLU A 503 -12.20 20.64 12.05
N SER A 504 -13.09 20.96 12.98
CA SER A 504 -12.79 21.97 14.01
C SER A 504 -11.61 21.53 14.90
N ALA A 505 -11.63 20.30 15.38
CA ALA A 505 -10.54 19.73 16.18
C ALA A 505 -9.22 19.66 15.36
N ALA A 506 -9.31 19.29 14.09
CA ALA A 506 -8.17 19.24 13.19
C ALA A 506 -7.51 20.61 13.01
N LYS A 507 -8.32 21.65 12.77
CA LYS A 507 -7.85 23.03 12.62
C LYS A 507 -7.08 23.48 13.86
N ASP A 508 -7.62 23.24 15.04
CA ASP A 508 -6.97 23.60 16.29
C ASP A 508 -5.65 22.84 16.51
N MET A 509 -5.66 21.51 16.26
CA MET A 509 -4.46 20.69 16.43
C MET A 509 -3.36 21.06 15.42
N ARG A 510 -3.72 21.39 14.18
CA ARG A 510 -2.77 21.81 13.15
C ARG A 510 -2.11 23.16 13.47
N ALA A 511 -2.78 24.02 14.23
CA ALA A 511 -2.22 25.28 14.71
C ALA A 511 -1.16 25.10 15.81
N GLU A 512 -1.07 23.92 16.41
CA GLU A 512 -0.14 23.59 17.50
C GLU A 512 1.04 22.75 16.98
N LYS A 513 2.23 22.98 17.54
CA LYS A 513 3.42 22.18 17.18
C LYS A 513 3.25 20.75 17.67
N ARG A 514 3.31 19.80 16.71
CA ARG A 514 3.34 18.37 17.04
C ARG A 514 4.68 17.98 17.63
N VAL A 515 4.66 17.29 18.78
CA VAL A 515 5.83 16.61 19.36
C VAL A 515 5.43 15.16 19.63
N PRO A 516 6.11 14.16 19.01
CA PRO A 516 5.86 12.75 19.29
C PRO A 516 6.07 12.43 20.77
N THR A 517 5.20 11.60 21.34
CA THR A 517 5.25 11.16 22.76
C THR A 517 5.30 9.65 22.92
N ALA A 518 5.25 8.89 21.82
CA ALA A 518 5.29 7.45 21.85
C ALA A 518 6.62 6.92 22.40
N GLN A 519 6.53 5.96 23.31
CA GLN A 519 7.68 5.23 23.87
C GLN A 519 7.80 3.81 23.29
N VAL A 520 6.86 3.43 22.43
CA VAL A 520 6.81 2.16 21.68
C VAL A 520 7.08 2.43 20.22
N LEU A 521 7.96 1.64 19.62
CA LEU A 521 8.29 1.72 18.21
C LEU A 521 8.01 0.39 17.51
N ILE A 522 7.17 0.40 16.50
CA ILE A 522 6.94 -0.71 15.58
C ILE A 522 7.91 -0.54 14.39
N VAL A 523 8.59 -1.62 14.04
CA VAL A 523 9.55 -1.65 12.93
C VAL A 523 9.17 -2.74 11.94
N THR A 524 8.96 -2.36 10.69
CA THR A 524 8.77 -3.29 9.57
C THR A 524 9.88 -3.10 8.54
N ASP A 525 10.15 -4.14 7.75
CA ASP A 525 11.20 -4.07 6.74
C ASP A 525 10.67 -4.43 5.35
N THR A 526 10.91 -3.56 4.37
CA THR A 526 10.50 -3.76 2.98
C THR A 526 11.39 -4.76 2.25
N GLU A 527 12.69 -4.76 2.55
CA GLU A 527 13.65 -5.69 1.94
C GLU A 527 13.37 -7.15 2.31
N SER A 528 12.88 -7.38 3.52
CA SER A 528 12.55 -8.72 4.01
C SER A 528 11.42 -9.41 3.23
N PHE A 529 10.54 -8.64 2.57
CA PHE A 529 9.52 -9.22 1.70
C PHE A 529 10.11 -9.88 0.44
N HIS A 530 11.25 -9.40 -0.03
CA HIS A 530 11.97 -10.05 -1.14
C HIS A 530 12.70 -11.33 -0.71
N CYS A 531 13.02 -11.45 0.57
CA CYS A 531 13.79 -12.58 1.08
C CYS A 531 12.96 -13.83 1.37
N ALA A 532 11.63 -13.72 1.40
CA ALA A 532 10.72 -14.83 1.69
C ALA A 532 9.63 -14.95 0.64
N LYS A 533 9.18 -16.18 0.38
CA LYS A 533 8.00 -16.41 -0.45
C LYS A 533 6.75 -15.87 0.24
N PRO A 534 5.81 -15.26 -0.48
CA PRO A 534 4.58 -14.76 0.11
C PRO A 534 3.75 -15.88 0.76
N SER A 535 3.34 -15.67 1.99
CA SER A 535 2.37 -16.50 2.70
C SER A 535 1.26 -15.61 3.22
N LEU A 536 0.03 -15.85 2.78
CA LEU A 536 -1.14 -15.08 3.22
C LEU A 536 -1.32 -15.17 4.72
N ARG A 537 -1.10 -16.35 5.28
CA ARG A 537 -1.25 -16.59 6.70
C ARG A 537 -0.17 -15.93 7.53
N LEU A 538 1.10 -16.12 7.17
CA LEU A 538 2.19 -15.47 7.86
C LEU A 538 2.04 -13.94 7.81
N HIS A 539 1.71 -13.39 6.65
CA HIS A 539 1.50 -11.96 6.51
C HIS A 539 0.39 -11.45 7.44
N ARG A 540 -0.73 -12.16 7.50
CA ARG A 540 -1.81 -11.83 8.44
C ARG A 540 -1.34 -11.92 9.88
N ASP A 541 -0.78 -13.06 10.29
CA ASP A 541 -0.44 -13.32 11.69
C ASP A 541 0.69 -12.41 12.16
N LEU A 542 1.75 -12.27 11.34
CA LEU A 542 2.96 -11.53 11.68
C LEU A 542 2.83 -10.02 11.48
N VAL A 543 2.26 -9.58 10.37
CA VAL A 543 2.21 -8.15 10.05
C VAL A 543 0.89 -7.54 10.53
N VAL A 544 -0.23 -8.05 10.03
CA VAL A 544 -1.54 -7.41 10.27
C VAL A 544 -2.00 -7.55 11.72
N ASP A 545 -2.10 -8.80 12.21
CA ASP A 545 -2.70 -9.07 13.51
C ASP A 545 -1.74 -8.76 14.66
N THR A 546 -0.42 -8.95 14.47
CA THR A 546 0.58 -8.57 15.49
C THR A 546 0.61 -7.05 15.70
N ILE A 547 0.67 -6.25 14.62
CA ILE A 547 0.62 -4.78 14.73
C ILE A 547 -0.68 -4.34 15.39
N ALA A 548 -1.83 -4.94 15.02
CA ALA A 548 -3.10 -4.62 15.65
C ALA A 548 -3.09 -4.87 17.17
N ARG A 549 -2.53 -6.00 17.60
CA ARG A 549 -2.45 -6.35 19.05
C ARG A 549 -1.48 -5.45 19.81
N ILE A 550 -0.37 -5.06 19.19
CA ILE A 550 0.56 -4.08 19.76
C ILE A 550 -0.14 -2.74 19.98
N ARG A 551 -0.88 -2.25 18.98
CA ARG A 551 -1.64 -1.00 19.08
C ARG A 551 -2.77 -1.07 20.11
N MET A 552 -3.29 -2.25 20.41
CA MET A 552 -4.29 -2.48 21.46
C MET A 552 -3.69 -2.65 22.87
N ALA A 553 -2.38 -2.52 23.04
CA ALA A 553 -1.72 -2.70 24.34
C ALA A 553 -1.80 -1.47 25.27
N GLY A 554 -2.61 -0.45 24.93
CA GLY A 554 -2.88 0.69 25.78
C GLY A 554 -1.84 1.80 25.76
N ALA A 555 -0.87 1.76 24.85
CA ALA A 555 0.15 2.76 24.66
C ALA A 555 0.22 3.24 23.20
N PRO A 556 0.51 4.54 22.96
CA PRO A 556 0.76 5.02 21.61
C PRO A 556 2.03 4.40 21.06
N ALA A 557 2.00 4.02 19.77
CA ALA A 557 3.14 3.43 19.10
C ALA A 557 3.41 4.15 17.78
N ASP A 558 4.66 4.53 17.57
CA ASP A 558 5.15 5.01 16.28
C ASP A 558 5.48 3.83 15.37
N HIS A 559 5.49 4.05 14.06
CA HIS A 559 5.78 3.00 13.09
C HIS A 559 6.71 3.52 11.99
N TYR A 560 7.87 2.87 11.88
CA TYR A 560 8.88 3.18 10.86
C TYR A 560 9.37 1.93 10.15
N ARG A 561 9.95 2.12 8.97
CA ARG A 561 10.72 1.05 8.29
C ARG A 561 12.08 0.87 8.97
N LEU A 562 12.65 -0.32 8.90
CA LEU A 562 13.98 -0.61 9.42
C LEU A 562 15.06 0.35 8.87
N SER A 563 15.01 0.65 7.57
CA SER A 563 15.96 1.57 6.93
C SER A 563 15.91 3.00 7.50
N ASP A 564 14.77 3.44 8.03
CA ASP A 564 14.60 4.78 8.57
C ASP A 564 15.28 4.98 9.94
N LEU A 565 15.52 3.88 10.69
CA LEU A 565 16.06 3.92 12.04
C LEU A 565 17.46 4.56 12.12
N LYS A 566 18.21 4.49 11.02
CA LYS A 566 19.51 5.14 10.91
C LYS A 566 19.44 6.66 10.99
N SER A 567 18.30 7.26 10.71
CA SER A 567 18.16 8.71 10.57
C SER A 567 17.11 9.35 11.49
N ILE A 568 16.49 8.58 12.37
CA ILE A 568 15.60 9.09 13.43
C ILE A 568 16.27 8.99 14.81
N ASP A 569 15.76 9.77 15.77
CA ASP A 569 16.16 9.62 17.18
C ASP A 569 15.46 8.41 17.79
N LEU A 570 16.23 7.50 18.37
CA LEU A 570 15.75 6.28 19.02
C LEU A 570 15.83 6.33 20.54
N SER A 571 16.37 7.39 21.11
CA SER A 571 16.67 7.48 22.56
C SER A 571 15.44 7.48 23.45
N GLY A 572 14.29 7.93 22.93
CA GLY A 572 13.02 8.01 23.66
C GLY A 572 12.22 6.70 23.69
N TYR A 573 12.56 5.72 22.87
CA TYR A 573 11.81 4.47 22.81
C TYR A 573 12.26 3.47 23.87
N LYS A 574 11.32 3.04 24.70
CA LYS A 574 11.52 2.03 25.76
C LYS A 574 11.28 0.61 25.27
N ALA A 575 10.44 0.44 24.25
CA ALA A 575 10.18 -0.85 23.59
C ALA A 575 10.24 -0.69 22.07
N VAL A 576 11.04 -1.52 21.41
CA VAL A 576 11.18 -1.56 19.94
C VAL A 576 10.83 -2.95 19.44
N LEU A 577 9.81 -3.05 18.58
CA LEU A 577 9.24 -4.30 18.11
C LEU A 577 9.58 -4.49 16.62
N PHE A 578 10.48 -5.43 16.34
CA PHE A 578 10.88 -5.81 15.00
C PHE A 578 9.94 -6.91 14.48
N ILE A 579 9.12 -6.58 13.48
CA ILE A 579 8.02 -7.45 13.02
C ILE A 579 8.52 -8.46 11.98
N ASN A 580 8.74 -8.03 10.75
CA ASN A 580 9.19 -8.89 9.65
C ASN A 580 10.65 -8.61 9.29
N CYS A 581 11.50 -8.32 10.25
CA CYS A 581 12.90 -7.97 10.02
C CYS A 581 13.77 -9.23 9.82
N PHE A 582 13.50 -9.98 8.73
CA PHE A 582 14.25 -11.19 8.38
C PHE A 582 15.67 -10.86 7.91
N ARG A 583 15.81 -9.70 7.26
CA ARG A 583 17.09 -9.20 6.77
C ARG A 583 17.52 -8.00 7.60
N VAL A 584 18.48 -8.25 8.48
CA VAL A 584 19.19 -7.20 9.22
C VAL A 584 20.68 -7.40 8.99
N THR A 585 21.36 -6.42 8.40
CA THR A 585 22.82 -6.53 8.23
C THR A 585 23.56 -6.16 9.52
N ASP A 586 24.77 -6.65 9.68
CA ASP A 586 25.58 -6.35 10.88
C ASP A 586 25.87 -4.84 10.98
N SER A 587 26.13 -4.19 9.84
CA SER A 587 26.33 -2.74 9.79
C SER A 587 25.06 -1.94 10.13
N ASP A 588 23.89 -2.40 9.68
CA ASP A 588 22.62 -1.77 10.04
C ASP A 588 22.39 -1.86 11.55
N TRP A 589 22.61 -3.05 12.11
CA TRP A 589 22.43 -3.28 13.54
C TRP A 589 23.42 -2.47 14.38
N GLU A 590 24.67 -2.42 14.00
CA GLU A 590 25.70 -1.64 14.69
C GLU A 590 25.32 -0.15 14.75
N GLU A 591 24.84 0.42 13.65
CA GLU A 591 24.44 1.81 13.59
C GLU A 591 23.15 2.07 14.41
N ILE A 592 22.13 1.23 14.27
CA ILE A 592 20.84 1.37 14.94
C ILE A 592 20.98 1.19 16.45
N SER A 593 21.70 0.14 16.88
CA SER A 593 21.84 -0.19 18.31
C SER A 593 22.59 0.88 19.12
N ARG A 594 23.52 1.60 18.49
CA ARG A 594 24.23 2.72 19.13
C ARG A 594 23.29 3.88 19.52
N LYS A 595 22.22 4.08 18.74
CA LYS A 595 21.26 5.20 18.94
C LYS A 595 20.20 4.90 20.00
N MET A 596 20.03 3.66 20.39
CA MET A 596 19.05 3.24 21.39
C MET A 596 19.56 3.43 22.82
N SER A 597 18.63 3.74 23.72
CA SER A 597 18.92 3.78 25.17
C SER A 597 19.37 2.40 25.69
N PRO A 598 20.25 2.32 26.68
CA PRO A 598 20.67 1.06 27.30
C PRO A 598 19.54 0.22 27.90
N ASN A 599 18.46 0.87 28.29
CA ASN A 599 17.30 0.19 28.92
C ASN A 599 16.18 -0.12 27.93
N THR A 600 16.40 0.05 26.61
CA THR A 600 15.42 -0.30 25.61
C THR A 600 15.19 -1.82 25.59
N SER A 601 13.95 -2.25 25.61
CA SER A 601 13.55 -3.63 25.38
C SER A 601 13.37 -3.87 23.87
N LEU A 602 14.02 -4.91 23.34
CA LEU A 602 13.93 -5.32 21.94
C LEU A 602 13.01 -6.53 21.85
N ILE A 603 12.03 -6.49 20.96
CA ILE A 603 11.08 -7.58 20.77
C ILE A 603 11.18 -8.05 19.31
N TRP A 604 11.70 -9.25 19.11
CA TRP A 604 11.97 -9.85 17.81
C TRP A 604 10.90 -10.89 17.46
N HIS A 605 10.24 -10.70 16.32
CA HIS A 605 9.16 -11.61 15.91
C HIS A 605 9.61 -12.55 14.82
N TYR A 606 9.20 -13.81 14.95
CA TYR A 606 9.21 -14.88 13.99
C TYR A 606 10.60 -15.36 13.57
N ALA A 607 11.23 -14.73 12.58
CA ALA A 607 12.48 -15.14 11.97
C ALA A 607 13.46 -13.96 11.85
N PRO A 608 13.81 -13.31 12.96
CA PRO A 608 14.61 -12.10 12.91
C PRO A 608 16.04 -12.41 12.47
N ALA A 609 16.57 -11.58 11.55
CA ALA A 609 17.97 -11.60 11.08
C ALA A 609 18.45 -12.94 10.49
N VAL A 610 17.55 -13.84 10.09
CA VAL A 610 17.92 -15.14 9.49
C VAL A 610 18.48 -15.00 8.07
N TRP A 611 18.35 -13.82 7.47
CA TRP A 611 18.80 -13.53 6.13
C TRP A 611 19.81 -12.37 6.13
N GLY A 612 21.03 -12.60 5.64
CA GLY A 612 22.05 -11.59 5.44
C GLY A 612 22.31 -11.37 3.95
N ASN A 613 23.43 -11.89 3.46
CA ASN A 613 23.69 -12.07 2.02
C ASN A 613 23.14 -13.42 1.51
N ALA A 614 22.77 -14.29 2.42
CA ALA A 614 22.12 -15.58 2.19
C ALA A 614 21.32 -15.95 3.44
N TYR A 615 20.47 -16.96 3.31
CA TYR A 615 19.75 -17.55 4.44
C TYR A 615 20.72 -18.29 5.38
N ALA A 616 20.77 -17.86 6.64
CA ALA A 616 21.61 -18.42 7.68
C ALA A 616 21.01 -18.13 9.08
N PRO A 617 20.19 -19.03 9.66
CA PRO A 617 19.53 -18.82 10.97
C PRO A 617 20.52 -18.54 12.11
N SER A 618 21.76 -19.05 12.03
CA SER A 618 22.81 -18.79 13.02
C SER A 618 23.15 -17.30 13.20
N ARG A 619 22.86 -16.47 12.20
CA ARG A 619 23.06 -15.01 12.27
C ARG A 619 22.19 -14.34 13.33
N ALA A 620 21.04 -14.92 13.64
CA ALA A 620 20.11 -14.34 14.60
C ALA A 620 20.76 -14.06 15.96
N GLU A 621 21.72 -14.91 16.40
CA GLU A 621 22.35 -14.78 17.71
C GLU A 621 23.10 -13.44 17.85
N SER A 622 23.90 -13.07 16.86
CA SER A 622 24.70 -11.83 16.90
C SER A 622 23.86 -10.55 16.95
N ILE A 623 22.66 -10.59 16.37
CA ILE A 623 21.75 -9.43 16.26
C ILE A 623 20.75 -9.41 17.40
N THR A 624 20.17 -10.55 17.76
CA THR A 624 19.04 -10.64 18.68
C THR A 624 19.39 -11.15 20.06
N GLY A 625 20.53 -11.84 20.20
CA GLY A 625 20.93 -12.54 21.40
C GLY A 625 20.34 -13.95 21.51
N PHE A 626 19.66 -14.48 20.47
CA PHE A 626 19.06 -15.81 20.51
C PHE A 626 19.64 -16.75 19.47
N LYS A 627 19.95 -17.99 19.92
CA LYS A 627 20.25 -19.12 19.04
C LYS A 627 18.94 -19.71 18.55
N LEU A 628 18.70 -19.61 17.25
CA LEU A 628 17.48 -20.12 16.62
C LEU A 628 17.76 -21.49 15.97
N ALA A 629 16.81 -22.41 16.16
CA ALA A 629 16.75 -23.69 15.47
C ALA A 629 15.50 -23.77 14.61
N GLU A 630 15.64 -24.33 13.42
CA GLU A 630 14.50 -24.65 12.54
C GLU A 630 13.65 -25.73 13.18
N ARG A 631 12.34 -25.56 13.08
CA ARG A 631 11.37 -26.55 13.54
C ARG A 631 10.70 -27.22 12.35
N PRO A 632 10.26 -28.48 12.48
CA PRO A 632 9.47 -29.12 11.42
C PRO A 632 8.26 -28.25 11.04
N ILE A 633 7.93 -28.19 9.74
CA ILE A 633 6.71 -27.55 9.28
C ILE A 633 5.52 -28.45 9.67
N SER A 634 4.57 -27.89 10.38
CA SER A 634 3.45 -28.64 10.99
C SER A 634 2.13 -27.91 10.77
N ASP A 635 1.05 -28.65 10.65
CA ASP A 635 -0.31 -28.11 10.53
C ASP A 635 -0.84 -27.50 11.82
N THR A 636 -0.28 -27.88 12.96
CA THR A 636 -0.68 -27.35 14.27
C THR A 636 0.53 -27.13 15.14
N GLU A 637 0.54 -26.01 15.85
CA GLU A 637 1.58 -25.69 16.82
C GLU A 637 0.97 -25.21 18.13
N THR A 638 1.55 -25.64 19.23
CA THR A 638 1.15 -25.22 20.56
C THR A 638 2.41 -24.93 21.39
N ALA A 639 2.45 -23.75 21.96
CA ALA A 639 3.46 -23.36 22.94
C ALA A 639 2.78 -23.13 24.29
N VAL A 640 3.30 -23.76 25.35
CA VAL A 640 2.78 -23.66 26.70
C VAL A 640 3.64 -22.69 27.49
N PHE A 641 2.98 -21.78 28.22
CA PHE A 641 3.68 -20.87 29.12
C PHE A 641 4.30 -21.60 30.27
N SER A 642 5.48 -21.19 30.71
CA SER A 642 6.17 -21.72 31.88
C SER A 642 5.36 -21.47 33.17
N ASP A 643 4.59 -20.40 33.20
CA ASP A 643 3.53 -20.15 34.20
C ASP A 643 2.21 -20.76 33.71
N PRO A 644 1.73 -21.86 34.29
CA PRO A 644 0.52 -22.54 33.80
C PRO A 644 -0.74 -21.67 33.84
N SER A 645 -0.78 -20.65 34.70
CA SER A 645 -1.92 -19.73 34.78
C SER A 645 -2.14 -18.91 33.52
N LYS A 646 -1.11 -18.79 32.68
CA LYS A 646 -1.14 -18.03 31.41
C LYS A 646 -1.60 -18.89 30.22
N GLY A 647 -1.80 -20.21 30.41
CA GLY A 647 -2.29 -21.09 29.37
C GLY A 647 -1.30 -21.40 28.25
N SER A 648 -1.73 -21.28 26.99
CA SER A 648 -0.92 -21.64 25.85
C SER A 648 -1.20 -20.73 24.64
N ILE A 649 -0.20 -20.59 23.75
CA ILE A 649 -0.31 -19.99 22.43
C ILE A 649 -0.55 -21.13 21.43
N LYS A 650 -1.61 -21.04 20.62
CA LYS A 650 -1.97 -22.10 19.68
C LYS A 650 -2.10 -21.53 18.26
N ALA A 651 -1.54 -22.24 17.30
CA ALA A 651 -1.78 -22.04 15.87
C ALA A 651 -2.34 -23.33 15.27
N ASP A 652 -3.34 -23.20 14.42
CA ASP A 652 -3.95 -24.30 13.70
C ASP A 652 -4.01 -23.92 12.22
N PHE A 653 -3.02 -24.39 11.46
CA PHE A 653 -2.85 -24.12 10.04
C PHE A 653 -3.76 -25.03 9.20
N SER A 654 -4.35 -26.06 9.77
CA SER A 654 -5.33 -26.91 9.07
C SER A 654 -6.66 -26.21 8.82
N LYS A 655 -6.96 -25.17 9.59
CA LYS A 655 -8.17 -24.37 9.42
C LYS A 655 -8.07 -23.48 8.20
N LYS A 656 -9.17 -23.41 7.46
CA LYS A 656 -9.26 -22.52 6.30
C LYS A 656 -9.15 -21.05 6.71
N PHE A 657 -8.44 -20.26 5.91
CA PHE A 657 -8.39 -18.82 6.06
C PHE A 657 -9.76 -18.22 5.67
N ASP A 658 -10.34 -17.42 6.56
CA ASP A 658 -11.67 -16.83 6.36
C ASP A 658 -12.75 -17.84 5.91
N ASN A 659 -12.63 -19.11 6.36
CA ASN A 659 -13.48 -20.22 5.97
C ASN A 659 -13.49 -20.60 4.48
N LYS A 660 -12.59 -20.04 3.68
CA LYS A 660 -12.58 -20.22 2.22
C LYS A 660 -11.39 -21.00 1.69
N TYR A 661 -10.19 -20.82 2.29
CA TYR A 661 -8.95 -21.34 1.73
C TYR A 661 -8.17 -22.14 2.77
N PRO A 662 -7.76 -23.37 2.49
CA PRO A 662 -6.70 -24.02 3.25
C PRO A 662 -5.42 -23.23 3.03
N GLU A 663 -4.69 -22.98 4.10
CA GLU A 663 -3.41 -22.29 4.03
C GLU A 663 -2.31 -23.23 4.44
N ARG A 664 -1.19 -23.14 3.74
CA ARG A 664 0.00 -23.88 4.11
C ARG A 664 0.56 -23.35 5.43
N PRO A 665 1.02 -24.24 6.31
CA PRO A 665 1.80 -23.83 7.45
C PRO A 665 3.07 -23.15 6.98
N TYR A 666 3.45 -22.07 7.65
CA TYR A 666 4.75 -21.42 7.41
C TYR A 666 5.81 -22.04 8.34
N PRO A 667 7.10 -22.08 7.93
CA PRO A 667 8.15 -22.63 8.77
C PRO A 667 8.35 -21.80 10.04
N LEU A 668 8.59 -22.47 11.16
CA LEU A 668 8.82 -21.83 12.45
C LEU A 668 10.23 -22.06 12.97
N PHE A 669 10.65 -21.21 13.89
CA PHE A 669 11.89 -21.34 14.64
C PHE A 669 11.59 -21.49 16.13
N GLY A 670 12.46 -22.16 16.85
CA GLY A 670 12.47 -22.15 18.30
C GLY A 670 13.80 -21.59 18.81
N ALA A 671 13.79 -20.84 19.88
CA ALA A 671 15.05 -20.48 20.53
C ALA A 671 15.54 -21.65 21.38
N VAL A 672 16.79 -22.06 21.10
CA VAL A 672 17.44 -23.18 21.82
C VAL A 672 18.47 -22.69 22.85
N GLY A 673 18.69 -21.38 22.91
CA GLY A 673 19.60 -20.72 23.83
C GLY A 673 19.69 -19.23 23.53
N GLY A 674 20.49 -18.53 24.28
CA GLY A 674 20.66 -17.09 24.11
C GLY A 674 21.83 -16.57 24.94
N GLY A 675 21.92 -15.24 25.06
CA GLY A 675 22.89 -14.55 25.89
C GLY A 675 22.69 -14.80 27.41
N GLU A 676 23.26 -13.93 28.22
CA GLU A 676 23.16 -14.00 29.67
C GLU A 676 21.70 -13.93 30.14
N GLY A 677 21.33 -14.79 31.09
CA GLY A 677 19.97 -14.83 31.65
C GLY A 677 18.93 -15.32 30.66
N PHE A 678 19.29 -16.23 29.75
CA PHE A 678 18.30 -16.86 28.85
C PHE A 678 17.17 -17.52 29.65
N GLU A 679 15.97 -17.07 29.43
CA GLU A 679 14.76 -17.52 30.13
C GLU A 679 13.67 -17.87 29.11
N PRO A 680 13.31 -19.15 28.93
CA PRO A 680 12.17 -19.54 28.13
C PRO A 680 10.87 -19.27 28.89
N ILE A 681 10.03 -18.40 28.31
CA ILE A 681 8.74 -17.98 28.90
C ILE A 681 7.59 -18.87 28.41
N ALA A 682 7.65 -19.33 27.17
CA ALA A 682 6.75 -20.34 26.63
C ALA A 682 7.55 -21.32 25.75
N LYS A 683 7.20 -22.60 25.82
CA LYS A 683 7.92 -23.68 25.15
C LYS A 683 6.99 -24.51 24.26
N TYR A 684 7.53 -24.96 23.16
CA TYR A 684 6.97 -26.03 22.35
C TYR A 684 7.18 -27.40 22.99
N ALA A 685 6.50 -28.41 22.46
CA ALA A 685 6.61 -29.79 22.94
C ALA A 685 8.05 -30.37 22.86
N ASP A 686 8.86 -29.91 21.92
CA ASP A 686 10.26 -30.28 21.78
C ASP A 686 11.23 -29.50 22.71
N SER A 687 10.67 -28.75 23.63
CA SER A 687 11.37 -27.92 24.63
C SER A 687 12.05 -26.67 24.07
N THR A 688 12.01 -26.43 22.78
CA THR A 688 12.48 -25.15 22.21
C THR A 688 11.56 -24.00 22.63
N ALA A 689 12.10 -22.81 22.84
CA ALA A 689 11.30 -21.67 23.27
C ALA A 689 10.56 -21.00 22.13
N ALA A 690 9.25 -20.83 22.30
CA ALA A 690 8.39 -20.03 21.44
C ALA A 690 8.35 -18.56 21.86
N LEU A 691 8.51 -18.31 23.14
CA LEU A 691 8.69 -16.99 23.73
C LEU A 691 9.84 -17.09 24.72
N ALA A 692 10.84 -16.24 24.56
CA ALA A 692 12.00 -16.22 25.45
C ALA A 692 12.47 -14.79 25.72
N LYS A 693 13.24 -14.63 26.80
CA LYS A 693 13.89 -13.40 27.19
C LYS A 693 15.38 -13.68 27.43
N THR A 694 16.22 -12.72 27.12
CA THR A 694 17.65 -12.77 27.40
C THR A 694 18.24 -11.38 27.56
N ARG A 695 19.45 -11.31 28.05
CA ARG A 695 20.27 -10.10 27.99
C ARG A 695 21.12 -10.15 26.72
N HIS A 696 21.07 -9.09 25.91
CA HIS A 696 21.91 -8.95 24.74
C HIS A 696 22.63 -7.59 24.78
N GLY A 697 23.91 -7.62 25.13
CA GLY A 697 24.66 -6.41 25.43
C GLY A 697 23.98 -5.53 26.50
N LYS A 698 23.64 -4.30 26.10
CA LYS A 698 22.96 -3.34 26.99
C LYS A 698 21.43 -3.48 27.02
N PHE A 699 20.83 -4.35 26.22
CA PHE A 699 19.40 -4.49 26.02
C PHE A 699 18.80 -5.68 26.74
N THR A 700 17.53 -5.58 27.09
CA THR A 700 16.67 -6.73 27.32
C THR A 700 16.07 -7.14 25.99
N SER A 701 16.28 -8.39 25.59
CA SER A 701 15.83 -8.93 24.30
C SER A 701 14.76 -9.99 24.50
N TYR A 702 13.69 -9.92 23.74
CA TYR A 702 12.60 -10.91 23.69
C TYR A 702 12.53 -11.52 22.32
N PHE A 703 12.27 -12.82 22.25
CA PHE A 703 12.00 -13.56 21.01
C PHE A 703 10.59 -14.11 21.03
N VAL A 704 9.84 -13.91 19.96
CA VAL A 704 8.46 -14.37 19.76
C VAL A 704 8.40 -15.18 18.47
N SER A 705 8.48 -16.50 18.56
CA SER A 705 8.46 -17.40 17.41
C SER A 705 7.08 -17.44 16.73
N LEU A 706 6.04 -17.66 17.54
CA LEU A 706 4.67 -17.75 17.07
C LEU A 706 4.01 -16.36 17.23
N PRO A 707 3.77 -15.62 16.14
CA PRO A 707 3.32 -14.21 16.22
C PRO A 707 1.83 -14.10 16.58
N LEU A 708 1.44 -14.70 17.73
CA LEU A 708 0.05 -14.77 18.19
C LEU A 708 -0.12 -14.27 19.63
N LEU A 709 0.82 -13.47 20.14
CA LEU A 709 0.66 -12.85 21.46
C LEU A 709 -0.55 -11.91 21.44
N ASP A 710 -1.30 -11.89 22.53
CA ASP A 710 -2.40 -10.96 22.74
C ASP A 710 -1.92 -9.58 23.22
N SER A 711 -2.83 -8.61 23.25
CA SER A 711 -2.55 -7.24 23.67
C SER A 711 -2.13 -7.14 25.15
N GLU A 712 -2.59 -8.06 26.01
CA GLU A 712 -2.19 -8.10 27.42
C GLU A 712 -0.76 -8.59 27.57
N SER A 713 -0.31 -9.54 26.78
CA SER A 713 1.08 -10.00 26.75
C SER A 713 2.02 -8.90 26.32
N TYR A 714 1.66 -8.15 25.27
CA TYR A 714 2.43 -6.96 24.86
C TYR A 714 2.43 -5.89 25.95
N ARG A 715 1.29 -5.66 26.61
CA ARG A 715 1.22 -4.71 27.73
C ARG A 715 2.17 -5.10 28.87
N ARG A 716 2.24 -6.35 29.27
CA ARG A 716 3.20 -6.81 30.29
C ARG A 716 4.65 -6.57 29.90
N ILE A 717 4.99 -6.76 28.63
CA ILE A 717 6.33 -6.42 28.10
C ILE A 717 6.57 -4.91 28.19
N PHE A 718 5.57 -4.09 27.86
CA PHE A 718 5.66 -2.62 27.95
C PHE A 718 5.82 -2.15 29.40
N ASP A 719 5.06 -2.72 30.32
CA ASP A 719 5.17 -2.41 31.75
C ASP A 719 6.57 -2.77 32.28
N ALA A 720 7.09 -3.94 31.89
CA ALA A 720 8.45 -4.38 32.24
C ALA A 720 9.54 -3.48 31.62
N ALA A 721 9.27 -2.87 30.46
CA ALA A 721 10.14 -1.89 29.81
C ALA A 721 9.98 -0.47 30.38
N GLY A 722 9.04 -0.27 31.30
CA GLY A 722 8.75 1.04 31.89
C GLY A 722 8.03 2.01 30.93
N VAL A 723 7.27 1.50 29.95
CA VAL A 723 6.46 2.31 29.05
C VAL A 723 5.31 2.96 29.83
N GLU A 724 5.13 4.26 29.65
CA GLU A 724 3.99 4.99 30.21
C GLU A 724 2.77 4.79 29.30
N SER A 725 1.79 4.05 29.80
CA SER A 725 0.60 3.66 29.02
C SER A 725 -0.63 4.42 29.52
N PRO A 726 -1.23 5.29 28.70
CA PRO A 726 -2.41 6.09 29.07
C PRO A 726 -3.66 5.28 29.35
N ALA A 727 -3.77 4.05 28.84
CA ALA A 727 -4.93 3.19 28.97
C ALA A 727 -4.53 1.74 29.31
N PRO A 728 -5.44 0.90 29.78
CA PRO A 728 -5.20 -0.54 29.93
C PRO A 728 -5.05 -1.24 28.59
N ALA A 729 -4.64 -2.51 28.60
CA ALA A 729 -4.70 -3.36 27.41
C ALA A 729 -6.14 -3.42 26.86
N ASN A 730 -6.29 -3.84 25.62
CA ASN A 730 -7.54 -3.83 24.85
C ASN A 730 -8.09 -2.43 24.55
N CYS A 731 -7.22 -1.41 24.66
CA CYS A 731 -7.48 -0.06 24.22
C CYS A 731 -6.45 0.37 23.16
N ALA A 732 -6.90 0.82 22.01
CA ALA A 732 -6.03 1.51 21.08
C ALA A 732 -5.81 2.96 21.55
N VAL A 733 -4.55 3.41 21.50
CA VAL A 733 -4.17 4.77 21.90
C VAL A 733 -3.43 5.45 20.78
N TYR A 734 -3.88 6.66 20.44
CA TYR A 734 -3.19 7.57 19.54
C TYR A 734 -2.93 8.88 20.28
N ALA A 735 -1.68 9.31 20.35
CA ALA A 735 -1.32 10.49 21.12
C ALA A 735 -0.07 11.20 20.59
N ASP A 736 -0.03 12.49 20.81
CA ASP A 736 1.16 13.32 20.77
C ASP A 736 1.03 14.46 21.78
N SER A 737 1.91 15.45 21.75
CA SER A 737 1.85 16.59 22.68
C SER A 737 0.53 17.38 22.68
N ARG A 738 -0.32 17.21 21.67
CA ARG A 738 -1.55 18.00 21.44
C ARG A 738 -2.82 17.29 21.91
N PHE A 739 -2.78 15.96 22.00
CA PHE A 739 -3.97 15.16 22.31
C PHE A 739 -3.60 13.75 22.80
N CYS A 740 -4.59 13.11 23.47
CA CYS A 740 -4.59 11.68 23.76
C CYS A 740 -5.96 11.10 23.42
N ALA A 741 -6.01 10.18 22.45
CA ALA A 741 -7.23 9.52 22.02
C ALA A 741 -7.21 8.03 22.40
N ILE A 742 -8.33 7.52 22.94
CA ILE A 742 -8.46 6.18 23.49
C ILE A 742 -9.71 5.50 22.91
N PHE A 743 -9.52 4.29 22.38
CA PHE A 743 -10.56 3.51 21.71
C PHE A 743 -10.58 2.07 22.26
N PRO A 744 -11.39 1.78 23.27
CA PRO A 744 -11.45 0.46 23.86
C PRO A 744 -12.25 -0.53 23.00
N SER A 745 -11.85 -1.81 22.98
CA SER A 745 -12.64 -2.89 22.37
C SER A 745 -13.85 -3.29 23.24
N GLU A 746 -13.67 -3.26 24.53
CA GLU A 746 -14.65 -3.58 25.58
C GLU A 746 -14.81 -2.40 26.54
N PRO A 747 -15.87 -2.33 27.36
CA PRO A 747 -16.01 -1.25 28.32
C PRO A 747 -14.78 -1.13 29.24
N ALA A 748 -14.19 0.06 29.27
CA ALA A 748 -12.99 0.34 30.04
C ALA A 748 -13.25 1.34 31.16
N ARG A 749 -12.86 0.96 32.39
CA ARG A 749 -12.92 1.82 33.57
C ARG A 749 -11.53 1.84 34.19
N PHE A 750 -10.92 3.01 34.28
CA PHE A 750 -9.57 3.14 34.81
C PHE A 750 -9.29 4.59 35.24
N LYS A 751 -8.29 4.74 36.08
CA LYS A 751 -7.80 6.06 36.48
C LYS A 751 -6.90 6.63 35.37
N LEU A 752 -7.27 7.81 34.87
CA LEU A 752 -6.52 8.45 33.78
C LEU A 752 -5.14 8.93 34.30
N PRO A 753 -4.01 8.40 33.76
CA PRO A 753 -2.67 8.73 34.27
C PRO A 753 -2.12 10.05 33.74
N LEU A 754 -2.98 10.97 33.35
CA LEU A 754 -2.64 12.30 32.87
C LEU A 754 -2.85 13.35 33.99
N LYS A 755 -2.17 14.50 33.91
CA LYS A 755 -2.31 15.61 34.85
C LYS A 755 -2.94 16.82 34.18
N GLY A 756 -3.86 17.49 34.86
CA GLY A 756 -4.51 18.73 34.38
C GLY A 756 -5.97 18.53 33.98
N GLU A 757 -6.56 19.56 33.39
CA GLU A 757 -7.93 19.52 32.84
C GLU A 757 -7.90 19.39 31.32
N PHE A 758 -8.79 18.58 30.81
CA PHE A 758 -8.92 18.27 29.40
C PHE A 758 -10.35 18.51 28.93
N VAL A 759 -10.50 18.78 27.66
CA VAL A 759 -11.80 18.74 26.96
C VAL A 759 -11.80 17.50 26.08
N ASP A 760 -12.80 16.65 26.23
CA ASP A 760 -13.07 15.56 25.29
C ASP A 760 -13.70 16.14 24.02
N ALA A 761 -12.96 16.14 22.92
CA ALA A 761 -13.43 16.69 21.64
C ALA A 761 -14.61 15.92 21.05
N VAL A 762 -14.81 14.65 21.43
CA VAL A 762 -15.92 13.82 20.95
C VAL A 762 -17.24 14.26 21.59
N SER A 763 -17.24 14.45 22.92
CA SER A 763 -18.45 14.77 23.71
C SER A 763 -18.59 16.24 24.11
N GLY A 764 -17.51 17.02 24.04
CA GLY A 764 -17.45 18.40 24.55
C GLY A 764 -17.32 18.51 26.06
N LYS A 765 -17.23 17.41 26.81
CA LYS A 765 -17.18 17.41 28.27
C LYS A 765 -15.77 17.69 28.79
N THR A 766 -15.68 18.34 29.94
CA THR A 766 -14.41 18.48 30.69
C THR A 766 -14.11 17.17 31.42
N VAL A 767 -12.86 16.72 31.34
CA VAL A 767 -12.31 15.53 32.01
C VAL A 767 -11.08 15.98 32.80
N ARG A 768 -10.97 15.57 34.06
CA ARG A 768 -9.78 15.87 34.86
C ARG A 768 -8.82 14.68 34.86
N GLY A 769 -7.57 14.99 34.75
CA GLY A 769 -6.51 14.00 34.94
C GLY A 769 -6.54 13.45 36.37
N SER A 770 -6.10 12.19 36.50
CA SER A 770 -6.13 11.41 37.75
C SER A 770 -7.52 11.04 38.26
N GLU A 771 -8.60 11.40 37.56
CA GLU A 771 -9.94 10.89 37.83
C GLU A 771 -10.17 9.51 37.24
N GLU A 772 -11.11 8.77 37.81
CA GLU A 772 -11.62 7.54 37.22
C GLU A 772 -12.52 7.91 36.05
N ILE A 773 -12.21 7.36 34.87
CA ILE A 773 -13.00 7.54 33.66
C ILE A 773 -13.66 6.23 33.24
N TYR A 774 -14.78 6.36 32.57
CA TYR A 774 -15.47 5.25 31.92
C TYR A 774 -15.64 5.55 30.43
N ILE A 775 -15.18 4.63 29.59
CA ILE A 775 -15.39 4.66 28.15
C ILE A 775 -16.20 3.42 27.78
N PRO A 776 -17.38 3.56 27.14
CA PRO A 776 -18.16 2.41 26.66
C PRO A 776 -17.33 1.55 25.73
N GLY A 777 -17.60 0.25 25.71
CA GLY A 777 -17.00 -0.65 24.74
C GLY A 777 -17.24 -0.17 23.31
N LYS A 778 -16.20 -0.17 22.48
CA LYS A 778 -16.21 0.37 21.11
C LYS A 778 -16.54 1.88 21.05
N GLY A 779 -16.34 2.60 22.15
CA GLY A 779 -16.49 4.06 22.23
C GLY A 779 -15.23 4.80 21.80
N ALA A 780 -15.28 6.12 21.92
CA ALA A 780 -14.18 7.02 21.61
C ALA A 780 -14.04 8.09 22.68
N LEU A 781 -12.80 8.39 23.04
CA LEU A 781 -12.43 9.55 23.89
C LEU A 781 -11.25 10.24 23.21
N LEU A 782 -11.33 11.56 23.03
CA LEU A 782 -10.20 12.35 22.54
C LEU A 782 -9.98 13.57 23.42
N LEU A 783 -8.96 13.49 24.23
CA LEU A 783 -8.61 14.52 25.23
C LEU A 783 -7.65 15.53 24.63
N ARG A 784 -7.98 16.81 24.77
CA ARG A 784 -7.11 17.96 24.51
C ARG A 784 -6.97 18.76 25.79
N GLN A 785 -5.76 19.23 26.06
CA GLN A 785 -5.56 20.05 27.25
C GLN A 785 -6.43 21.30 27.18
N LYS A 786 -7.13 21.59 28.25
CA LYS A 786 -7.92 22.82 28.38
C LYS A 786 -6.95 23.98 28.50
N LYS A 787 -7.05 24.93 27.58
CA LYS A 787 -6.24 26.19 27.60
C LYS A 787 -6.75 27.14 28.66
#